data_203cb53224424ab0b8e866c7ed389b02
#
_entry.id   203cb53224424ab0b8e866c7ed389b02
#
_cell.length_a   1.000
_cell.length_b   1.000
_cell.length_c   1.000
_cell.angle_alpha   90.00
_cell.angle_beta   90.00
_cell.angle_gamma   90.00
#
_symmetry.space_group_name_H-M   'P 1'
#
loop_
_entity.id
_entity.type
_entity.pdbx_description
1 polymer ?
#
loop_
_entity_poly.entity_id
_entity_poly.type
_entity_poly.pdbx_seq_one_letter_code
_entity_poly.pdbx_strand_id
1 'polypeptide(L)'
;MRLSELRTGEKGVIVKVMGRGAFRKRIIEMGFIRGKEVDVIQNAPLKDPIHYRVMGYDVSLRRNDAQMIEVVSVAEFIEASTGKQENRPVDSYIQTSGKSLQAMAMHKGKTINVALVGNPNCGKTSLFNFASGAHEHVGNYSGVTVDAKAGTFHQNGYTFKIVDLPGTYSLSAYTPEELYVRKHLNEEQPDIVINVVDASNLERNLYLTCQLIDMDVRMVIALNMYDELERHGNKFDHNSLSRMIGTPIVPTISKTGFGIEELFNRVIKVYEEEDPVLRHIHINYGDVLEKAIYPVRHALKLNGNVSKSLSKRYLAIKLLEGDPEVESFVKSMPGSETVIHERDRNVAQIETLLKEDCETAFTNARYGFISGALRETYEQNKIKEATSTQIIDLFVTHKVLGFPIFILFMWIMFEATFRLGEYPMEWIESFVGWIGEFVRGNMSEGPLKDLLVDGIIGGVGGVIVFLPNILILYAFISFMEDSGYMARAAFIMDKIMHKMGLHGKSFIPLVMGFGCNVPAIMASRTIESRNSRMITMLVNPLMSCSARLPVYVLLTGAFFPQTAGTVMLILYASGILLAVLMARLFKRFLFKDEDVPFVMELPPYRMPTGKSIMIHMWEKAKQYLHKMGGIILIASIIIWFLGYFPRHSENGDIFEKQIAEVEQSDTNPEDKVETIAELERLKSMDHQQKSYIGRIGQAIQPILHPLGFDWKMSVSLLTGMAAKEVVVSTLSVLYTGESDDSQVLTERLKQDKNAEGELVFTPLVALSFMLFVLIYFPCIATISAIVHESGSWKWGIFVIVYTCVLAWFVSCVVYQTGHFFMNLFN
;
A
#
# COMPACT_ATOMS: atom_id res chain seq x y z
N MET A 1 -1.89 16.82 33.72
CA MET A 1 -2.43 17.38 32.45
C MET A 1 -2.42 16.34 31.36
N ARG A 2 -3.13 16.57 30.25
CA ARG A 2 -3.14 15.66 29.09
C ARG A 2 -2.09 16.07 28.10
N LEU A 3 -1.51 15.09 27.38
CA LEU A 3 -0.50 15.34 26.35
C LEU A 3 -1.01 16.30 25.26
N SER A 4 -2.30 16.25 24.93
CA SER A 4 -2.95 17.13 23.95
C SER A 4 -3.09 18.60 24.40
N GLU A 5 -2.85 18.90 25.67
CA GLU A 5 -2.94 20.25 26.26
C GLU A 5 -1.61 20.99 26.22
N LEU A 6 -0.50 20.28 26.04
CA LEU A 6 0.83 20.87 25.86
C LEU A 6 0.87 21.71 24.59
N ARG A 7 1.55 22.84 24.65
CA ARG A 7 1.75 23.76 23.53
C ARG A 7 3.00 23.39 22.74
N THR A 8 3.07 23.87 21.53
CA THR A 8 4.26 23.73 20.69
C THR A 8 5.50 24.27 21.41
N GLY A 9 6.56 23.45 21.50
CA GLY A 9 7.80 23.73 22.21
C GLY A 9 7.79 23.37 23.70
N GLU A 10 6.64 22.98 24.28
CA GLU A 10 6.57 22.52 25.67
C GLU A 10 6.97 21.04 25.77
N LYS A 11 7.49 20.68 26.94
CA LYS A 11 7.93 19.34 27.30
C LYS A 11 7.15 18.79 28.47
N GLY A 12 6.83 17.51 28.42
CA GLY A 12 6.20 16.79 29.51
C GLY A 12 6.84 15.45 29.76
N VAL A 13 6.67 14.92 30.97
CA VAL A 13 7.06 13.55 31.31
C VAL A 13 5.80 12.70 31.40
N ILE A 14 5.79 11.57 30.74
CA ILE A 14 4.65 10.65 30.67
C ILE A 14 4.47 9.98 32.02
N VAL A 15 3.27 10.12 32.59
CA VAL A 15 2.88 9.49 33.86
C VAL A 15 2.09 8.22 33.60
N LYS A 16 1.14 8.26 32.65
CA LYS A 16 0.25 7.14 32.39
C LYS A 16 -0.33 7.21 30.98
N VAL A 17 -0.40 6.06 30.32
CA VAL A 17 -1.16 5.88 29.09
C VAL A 17 -2.49 5.22 29.44
N MET A 18 -3.58 5.89 29.14
CA MET A 18 -4.94 5.38 29.35
C MET A 18 -5.45 4.66 28.10
N GLY A 19 -6.62 4.04 28.20
CA GLY A 19 -7.16 3.20 27.16
C GLY A 19 -6.86 1.72 27.39
N ARG A 20 -7.37 0.84 26.52
CA ARG A 20 -7.20 -0.62 26.60
C ARG A 20 -6.99 -1.21 25.20
N GLY A 21 -6.46 -2.44 25.13
CA GLY A 21 -6.31 -3.19 23.88
C GLY A 21 -5.30 -2.60 22.92
N ALA A 22 -5.55 -2.75 21.62
CA ALA A 22 -4.64 -2.38 20.53
C ALA A 22 -4.15 -0.93 20.58
N PHE A 23 -4.99 0.01 21.01
CA PHE A 23 -4.63 1.43 21.15
C PHE A 23 -3.46 1.60 22.10
N ARG A 24 -3.63 1.15 23.36
CA ARG A 24 -2.64 1.35 24.41
C ARG A 24 -1.32 0.69 24.05
N LYS A 25 -1.38 -0.52 23.52
CA LYS A 25 -0.20 -1.25 23.09
C LYS A 25 0.58 -0.51 22.01
N ARG A 26 -0.09 -0.07 20.96
CA ARG A 26 0.54 0.68 19.86
C ARG A 26 1.22 1.96 20.34
N ILE A 27 0.59 2.68 21.25
CA ILE A 27 1.17 3.90 21.86
C ILE A 27 2.43 3.57 22.68
N ILE A 28 2.39 2.50 23.46
CA ILE A 28 3.53 2.06 24.28
C ILE A 28 4.68 1.54 23.40
N GLU A 29 4.39 0.76 22.36
CA GLU A 29 5.40 0.29 21.38
C GLU A 29 6.07 1.46 20.63
N MET A 30 5.36 2.57 20.48
CA MET A 30 5.90 3.81 19.94
C MET A 30 6.72 4.62 20.97
N GLY A 31 6.95 4.06 22.16
CA GLY A 31 7.82 4.67 23.18
C GLY A 31 7.13 5.63 24.12
N PHE A 32 5.80 5.78 24.08
CA PHE A 32 5.06 6.57 25.07
C PHE A 32 4.92 5.78 26.37
N ILE A 33 6.02 5.61 27.10
CA ILE A 33 6.09 4.85 28.35
C ILE A 33 6.29 5.78 29.54
N ARG A 34 5.89 5.32 30.73
CA ARG A 34 6.02 6.08 31.98
C ARG A 34 7.45 6.51 32.23
N GLY A 35 7.63 7.77 32.61
CA GLY A 35 8.93 8.36 32.96
C GLY A 35 9.74 8.86 31.76
N LYS A 36 9.26 8.70 30.52
CA LYS A 36 9.94 9.26 29.34
C LYS A 36 9.45 10.68 29.06
N GLU A 37 10.41 11.54 28.66
CA GLU A 37 10.16 12.91 28.21
C GLU A 37 9.55 12.90 26.82
N VAL A 38 8.56 13.74 26.59
CA VAL A 38 7.91 13.96 25.30
C VAL A 38 7.91 15.44 24.99
N ASP A 39 8.39 15.81 23.81
CA ASP A 39 8.43 17.18 23.31
C ASP A 39 7.31 17.39 22.30
N VAL A 40 6.58 18.52 22.39
CA VAL A 40 5.62 18.93 21.34
C VAL A 40 6.36 19.75 20.30
N ILE A 41 6.57 19.18 19.11
CA ILE A 41 7.31 19.84 18.04
C ILE A 41 6.43 20.85 17.32
N GLN A 42 5.28 20.41 16.80
CA GLN A 42 4.35 21.27 16.07
C GLN A 42 2.99 20.62 15.88
N ASN A 43 2.01 21.43 15.50
CA ASN A 43 0.69 20.95 15.08
C ASN A 43 0.62 20.90 13.55
N ALA A 44 -0.07 19.92 12.99
CA ALA A 44 -0.41 19.91 11.56
C ALA A 44 -1.13 21.22 11.15
N PRO A 45 -1.12 21.61 9.86
CA PRO A 45 -1.74 22.83 9.36
C PRO A 45 -3.18 23.05 9.82
N LEU A 46 -3.95 21.97 9.98
CA LEU A 46 -5.33 21.98 10.45
C LEU A 46 -5.47 21.78 11.98
N LYS A 47 -4.37 21.94 12.76
CA LYS A 47 -4.26 21.74 14.22
C LYS A 47 -4.42 20.29 14.67
N ASP A 48 -4.47 19.33 13.78
CA ASP A 48 -4.57 17.91 14.07
C ASP A 48 -4.11 17.12 12.83
N PRO A 49 -3.25 16.08 12.97
CA PRO A 49 -2.62 15.58 14.20
C PRO A 49 -1.53 16.48 14.79
N ILE A 50 -1.00 16.12 15.97
CA ILE A 50 0.07 16.81 16.65
C ILE A 50 1.36 15.99 16.50
N HIS A 51 2.46 16.67 16.19
CA HIS A 51 3.77 16.08 16.05
C HIS A 51 4.54 16.16 17.37
N TYR A 52 4.91 14.99 17.89
CA TYR A 52 5.65 14.82 19.13
C TYR A 52 7.02 14.20 18.86
N ARG A 53 7.95 14.47 19.73
CA ARG A 53 9.22 13.73 19.81
C ARG A 53 9.28 12.98 21.12
N VAL A 54 9.49 11.67 21.03
CA VAL A 54 9.65 10.78 22.17
C VAL A 54 10.81 9.84 21.90
N MET A 55 11.70 9.64 22.89
CA MET A 55 12.88 8.77 22.77
C MET A 55 13.76 9.07 21.54
N GLY A 56 13.81 10.35 21.12
CA GLY A 56 14.66 10.81 20.01
C GLY A 56 14.08 10.70 18.61
N TYR A 57 12.88 10.16 18.41
CA TYR A 57 12.23 10.07 17.11
C TYR A 57 10.87 10.78 17.07
N ASP A 58 10.43 11.06 15.86
CA ASP A 58 9.30 11.90 15.58
C ASP A 58 8.05 11.06 15.30
N VAL A 59 6.98 11.29 16.08
CA VAL A 59 5.71 10.57 16.02
C VAL A 59 4.57 11.57 15.94
N SER A 60 3.60 11.31 15.11
CA SER A 60 2.36 12.11 15.07
C SER A 60 1.19 11.33 15.69
N LEU A 61 0.45 12.01 16.57
CA LEU A 61 -0.77 11.49 17.19
C LEU A 61 -1.92 12.44 16.92
N ARG A 62 -3.10 11.90 16.72
CA ARG A 62 -4.32 12.72 16.74
C ARG A 62 -4.56 13.29 18.12
N ARG A 63 -5.19 14.45 18.18
CA ARG A 63 -5.50 15.12 19.43
C ARG A 63 -6.34 14.26 20.38
N ASN A 64 -7.28 13.49 19.86
CA ASN A 64 -8.07 12.55 20.66
C ASN A 64 -7.22 11.43 21.26
N ASP A 65 -6.26 10.91 20.50
CA ASP A 65 -5.33 9.87 20.95
C ASP A 65 -4.37 10.43 22.01
N ALA A 66 -3.87 11.64 21.81
CA ALA A 66 -3.03 12.35 22.78
C ALA A 66 -3.77 12.70 24.09
N GLN A 67 -5.10 12.83 24.09
CA GLN A 67 -5.90 12.99 25.32
C GLN A 67 -5.85 11.78 26.24
N MET A 68 -5.53 10.60 25.69
CA MET A 68 -5.42 9.37 26.47
C MET A 68 -4.04 9.21 27.14
N ILE A 69 -3.13 10.18 26.99
CA ILE A 69 -1.81 10.16 27.61
C ILE A 69 -1.73 11.27 28.67
N GLU A 70 -1.43 10.86 29.88
CA GLU A 70 -1.29 11.74 31.03
C GLU A 70 0.18 12.12 31.22
N VAL A 71 0.45 13.42 31.35
CA VAL A 71 1.79 13.96 31.49
C VAL A 71 1.86 14.98 32.64
N VAL A 72 3.04 15.16 33.19
CA VAL A 72 3.38 16.24 34.13
C VAL A 72 4.48 17.12 33.57
N SER A 73 4.64 18.32 34.04
CA SER A 73 5.75 19.15 33.64
C SER A 73 7.08 18.55 34.12
N VAL A 74 8.16 18.81 33.38
CA VAL A 74 9.49 18.31 33.76
C VAL A 74 9.88 18.81 35.16
N ALA A 75 9.50 20.03 35.53
CA ALA A 75 9.76 20.61 36.87
C ALA A 75 9.02 19.83 37.98
N GLU A 76 7.73 19.56 37.83
CA GLU A 76 6.93 18.77 38.79
C GLU A 76 7.44 17.33 38.93
N PHE A 77 7.95 16.75 37.86
CA PHE A 77 8.49 15.38 37.89
C PHE A 77 9.84 15.33 38.65
N ILE A 78 10.71 16.32 38.51
CA ILE A 78 11.99 16.39 39.23
C ILE A 78 11.75 16.57 40.73
N GLU A 79 10.81 17.41 41.13
CA GLU A 79 10.43 17.62 42.54
C GLU A 79 9.87 16.32 43.18
N ALA A 80 9.06 15.56 42.42
CA ALA A 80 8.50 14.31 42.89
C ALA A 80 9.52 13.15 42.94
N SER A 81 10.58 13.19 42.12
CA SER A 81 11.60 12.13 42.04
C SER A 81 12.76 12.31 42.99
N THR A 82 13.01 13.50 43.51
CA THR A 82 14.07 13.74 44.52
C THR A 82 13.78 13.09 45.90
N GLY A 83 12.61 12.56 46.12
CA GLY A 83 12.18 11.90 47.36
C GLY A 83 12.40 10.40 47.50
N LYS A 84 12.81 9.66 46.44
CA LYS A 84 13.02 8.19 46.49
C LYS A 84 14.13 7.73 45.55
N GLN A 85 15.37 7.79 45.98
CA GLN A 85 16.43 6.98 45.45
C GLN A 85 16.72 5.82 46.40
N GLU A 86 16.13 4.66 46.16
CA GLU A 86 16.69 3.41 46.65
C GLU A 86 17.52 2.78 45.51
N ASN A 87 18.84 2.94 45.63
CA ASN A 87 19.82 2.16 44.89
C ASN A 87 19.76 0.72 45.37
N ARG A 88 19.27 -0.21 44.55
CA ARG A 88 19.53 -1.64 44.73
C ARG A 88 20.44 -2.12 43.62
N PRO A 89 21.56 -2.83 43.99
CA PRO A 89 22.43 -3.47 43.00
C PRO A 89 21.68 -4.60 42.29
N VAL A 90 21.79 -4.63 40.98
CA VAL A 90 21.26 -5.75 40.17
C VAL A 90 22.25 -6.88 40.24
N ASP A 91 22.01 -7.84 41.16
CA ASP A 91 22.73 -9.09 41.11
C ASP A 91 22.25 -9.94 39.94
N SER A 92 23.10 -10.07 38.96
CA SER A 92 22.90 -10.89 37.76
C SER A 92 23.11 -12.37 38.07
N TYR A 93 22.03 -13.12 38.27
CA TYR A 93 22.12 -14.58 38.29
C TYR A 93 22.14 -15.12 36.87
N ILE A 94 23.33 -15.43 36.39
CA ILE A 94 23.56 -16.19 35.16
C ILE A 94 23.46 -17.68 35.50
N GLN A 95 22.36 -18.31 35.13
CA GLN A 95 22.28 -19.77 35.12
C GLN A 95 22.62 -20.29 33.71
N THR A 96 23.84 -20.75 33.56
CA THR A 96 24.31 -21.52 32.41
C THR A 96 23.81 -22.97 32.48
N SER A 97 22.87 -23.32 31.59
CA SER A 97 22.51 -24.73 31.36
C SER A 97 23.24 -25.26 30.12
N GLY A 98 24.50 -25.54 30.26
CA GLY A 98 25.29 -26.14 29.20
C GLY A 98 25.39 -27.67 29.35
N LYS A 99 24.44 -28.43 28.82
CA LYS A 99 24.63 -29.92 28.67
C LYS A 99 23.73 -30.59 27.59
N SER A 100 22.87 -29.90 26.85
CA SER A 100 22.04 -30.60 25.84
C SER A 100 22.43 -30.37 24.39
N LEU A 101 23.41 -29.52 24.11
CA LEU A 101 23.76 -29.05 22.77
C LEU A 101 24.84 -29.89 22.05
N GLN A 102 25.64 -30.68 22.80
CA GLN A 102 26.69 -31.50 22.19
C GLN A 102 26.20 -32.73 21.38
N ALA A 103 24.96 -33.14 21.55
CA ALA A 103 24.43 -34.33 20.87
C ALA A 103 23.88 -34.04 19.46
N MET A 104 23.62 -32.76 19.09
CA MET A 104 23.10 -32.38 17.78
C MET A 104 24.17 -31.94 16.78
N ALA A 105 25.41 -31.83 17.22
CA ALA A 105 26.51 -31.23 16.40
C ALA A 105 27.08 -32.14 15.29
N MET A 106 26.65 -33.40 15.18
CA MET A 106 27.33 -34.37 14.29
C MET A 106 26.81 -34.42 12.82
N HIS A 107 25.76 -33.71 12.47
CA HIS A 107 25.24 -33.69 11.08
C HIS A 107 24.72 -32.32 10.64
N LYS A 108 25.51 -31.26 10.77
CA LYS A 108 25.14 -29.98 10.20
C LYS A 108 25.46 -29.95 8.70
N GLY A 109 24.44 -29.73 7.88
CA GLY A 109 24.59 -29.55 6.45
C GLY A 109 25.23 -28.20 6.11
N LYS A 110 25.82 -28.06 4.92
CA LYS A 110 26.39 -26.80 4.42
C LYS A 110 25.33 -25.77 4.01
N THR A 111 24.07 -26.00 4.28
CA THR A 111 22.96 -25.07 4.00
C THR A 111 22.42 -24.50 5.31
N ILE A 112 22.37 -23.18 5.41
CA ILE A 112 21.87 -22.43 6.58
C ILE A 112 20.61 -21.67 6.19
N ASN A 113 19.49 -21.94 6.88
CA ASN A 113 18.26 -21.21 6.70
C ASN A 113 18.25 -19.97 7.62
N VAL A 114 18.16 -18.79 7.04
CA VAL A 114 18.26 -17.52 7.74
C VAL A 114 16.98 -16.71 7.57
N ALA A 115 16.41 -16.23 8.68
CA ALA A 115 15.33 -15.27 8.66
C ALA A 115 15.84 -13.87 9.02
N LEU A 116 15.55 -12.88 8.17
CA LEU A 116 15.78 -11.47 8.50
C LEU A 116 14.59 -10.90 9.23
N VAL A 117 14.82 -10.40 10.44
CA VAL A 117 13.81 -9.76 11.30
C VAL A 117 14.30 -8.37 11.66
N GLY A 118 13.41 -7.44 11.92
CA GLY A 118 13.76 -6.09 12.36
C GLY A 118 12.62 -5.10 12.19
N ASN A 119 12.77 -3.94 12.79
CA ASN A 119 11.78 -2.89 12.74
C ASN A 119 11.56 -2.38 11.30
N PRO A 120 10.39 -1.80 10.98
CA PRO A 120 10.24 -1.05 9.74
C PRO A 120 11.33 0.01 9.60
N ASN A 121 11.82 0.22 8.39
CA ASN A 121 12.83 1.22 8.04
C ASN A 121 14.25 1.02 8.64
N CYS A 122 14.54 -0.10 9.29
CA CYS A 122 15.89 -0.41 9.78
C CYS A 122 16.90 -0.81 8.67
N GLY A 123 16.47 -0.85 7.40
CA GLY A 123 17.32 -1.22 6.26
C GLY A 123 17.43 -2.72 5.98
N LYS A 124 16.48 -3.52 6.49
CA LYS A 124 16.41 -4.98 6.35
C LYS A 124 16.41 -5.43 4.88
N THR A 125 15.51 -4.90 4.07
CA THR A 125 15.41 -5.22 2.64
C THR A 125 16.65 -4.77 1.86
N SER A 126 17.30 -3.67 2.27
CA SER A 126 18.58 -3.24 1.67
C SER A 126 19.70 -4.25 1.95
N LEU A 127 19.75 -4.80 3.16
CA LEU A 127 20.68 -5.85 3.53
C LEU A 127 20.39 -7.14 2.75
N PHE A 128 19.13 -7.52 2.62
CA PHE A 128 18.69 -8.67 1.82
C PHE A 128 19.10 -8.53 0.36
N ASN A 129 18.80 -7.39 -0.26
CA ASN A 129 19.14 -7.13 -1.68
C ASN A 129 20.66 -7.12 -1.93
N PHE A 130 21.44 -6.62 -0.97
CA PHE A 130 22.88 -6.65 -1.06
C PHE A 130 23.45 -8.07 -0.97
N ALA A 131 22.91 -8.89 -0.06
CA ALA A 131 23.37 -10.25 0.17
C ALA A 131 22.91 -11.22 -0.95
N SER A 132 21.66 -11.15 -1.40
CA SER A 132 21.09 -12.07 -2.40
C SER A 132 21.49 -11.76 -3.84
N GLY A 133 21.96 -10.55 -4.13
CA GLY A 133 22.28 -10.14 -5.49
C GLY A 133 21.06 -10.20 -6.42
N ALA A 134 21.24 -10.74 -7.64
CA ALA A 134 20.16 -10.86 -8.64
C ALA A 134 19.32 -12.16 -8.51
N HIS A 135 19.49 -12.95 -7.46
CA HIS A 135 18.82 -14.26 -7.30
C HIS A 135 17.66 -14.21 -6.31
N GLU A 136 16.66 -13.38 -6.62
CA GLU A 136 15.44 -13.24 -5.80
C GLU A 136 14.31 -14.14 -6.33
N HIS A 137 13.62 -14.84 -5.40
CA HIS A 137 12.33 -15.48 -5.66
C HIS A 137 11.28 -14.89 -4.70
N VAL A 138 10.21 -14.34 -5.25
CA VAL A 138 9.05 -13.91 -4.45
C VAL A 138 8.22 -15.15 -4.15
N GLY A 139 8.17 -15.57 -2.91
CA GLY A 139 7.33 -16.66 -2.43
C GLY A 139 6.02 -16.11 -1.87
N ASN A 140 4.89 -16.44 -2.52
CA ASN A 140 3.57 -16.25 -1.91
C ASN A 140 3.28 -17.45 -1.02
N TYR A 141 3.31 -17.28 0.28
CA TYR A 141 2.87 -18.32 1.20
C TYR A 141 1.35 -18.28 1.35
N SER A 142 0.73 -19.47 1.19
CA SER A 142 -0.71 -19.63 1.24
C SER A 142 -1.29 -19.21 2.60
N GLY A 143 -2.19 -18.24 2.60
CA GLY A 143 -3.01 -17.88 3.76
C GLY A 143 -2.85 -16.48 4.35
N VAL A 144 -1.82 -15.71 3.94
CA VAL A 144 -1.65 -14.30 4.36
C VAL A 144 -1.20 -13.47 3.16
N THR A 145 -1.82 -12.32 2.94
CA THR A 145 -1.45 -11.37 1.87
C THR A 145 -0.18 -10.57 2.18
N VAL A 146 0.87 -11.27 2.68
CA VAL A 146 2.15 -10.65 3.02
C VAL A 146 3.23 -11.27 2.16
N ASP A 147 3.88 -10.46 1.33
CA ASP A 147 4.96 -10.89 0.45
C ASP A 147 6.27 -11.03 1.27
N ALA A 148 6.75 -12.26 1.47
CA ALA A 148 8.10 -12.50 1.95
C ALA A 148 9.01 -12.79 0.74
N LYS A 149 10.17 -12.15 0.70
CA LYS A 149 11.18 -12.39 -0.34
C LYS A 149 12.15 -13.46 0.14
N ALA A 150 12.43 -14.43 -0.70
CA ALA A 150 13.45 -15.44 -0.44
C ALA A 150 14.59 -15.31 -1.45
N GLY A 151 15.82 -15.51 -0.98
CA GLY A 151 17.01 -15.45 -1.80
C GLY A 151 18.04 -16.49 -1.36
N THR A 152 18.96 -16.83 -2.27
CA THR A 152 20.10 -17.72 -1.97
C THR A 152 21.41 -17.02 -2.22
N PHE A 153 22.37 -17.31 -1.37
CA PHE A 153 23.69 -16.71 -1.43
C PHE A 153 24.75 -17.71 -0.95
N HIS A 154 25.95 -17.60 -1.47
CA HIS A 154 27.06 -18.53 -1.15
C HIS A 154 28.25 -17.78 -0.57
N GLN A 155 28.74 -18.25 0.57
CA GLN A 155 29.96 -17.72 1.21
C GLN A 155 30.69 -18.80 2.01
N ASN A 156 31.99 -18.84 1.90
CA ASN A 156 32.89 -19.75 2.64
C ASN A 156 32.48 -21.24 2.59
N GLY A 157 31.93 -21.69 1.45
CA GLY A 157 31.49 -23.06 1.26
C GLY A 157 30.11 -23.38 1.87
N TYR A 158 29.40 -22.38 2.42
CA TYR A 158 28.02 -22.49 2.90
C TYR A 158 27.03 -21.85 1.92
N THR A 159 25.86 -22.45 1.83
CA THR A 159 24.71 -21.91 1.09
C THR A 159 23.72 -21.33 2.10
N PHE A 160 23.48 -20.03 2.01
CA PHE A 160 22.47 -19.36 2.82
C PHE A 160 21.16 -19.27 2.06
N LYS A 161 20.07 -19.75 2.67
CA LYS A 161 18.71 -19.49 2.23
C LYS A 161 18.12 -18.40 3.12
N ILE A 162 17.99 -17.21 2.58
CA ILE A 162 17.59 -16.03 3.34
C ILE A 162 16.14 -15.71 3.03
N VAL A 163 15.33 -15.47 4.05
CA VAL A 163 13.96 -14.98 3.93
C VAL A 163 13.87 -13.60 4.56
N ASP A 164 13.47 -12.60 3.77
CA ASP A 164 13.17 -11.24 4.28
C ASP A 164 11.75 -11.20 4.80
N LEU A 165 11.61 -11.17 6.14
CA LEU A 165 10.32 -11.09 6.79
C LEU A 165 9.83 -9.63 6.87
N PRO A 166 8.50 -9.38 6.93
CA PRO A 166 7.96 -8.03 7.11
C PRO A 166 8.56 -7.29 8.30
N GLY A 167 8.66 -5.97 8.20
CA GLY A 167 9.10 -5.15 9.33
C GLY A 167 8.08 -5.15 10.45
N THR A 168 8.54 -5.42 11.68
CA THR A 168 7.68 -5.46 12.86
C THR A 168 8.35 -4.82 14.06
N TYR A 169 7.58 -4.16 14.93
CA TYR A 169 8.08 -3.57 16.18
C TYR A 169 8.01 -4.54 17.35
N SER A 170 7.13 -5.51 17.28
CA SER A 170 6.93 -6.54 18.30
C SER A 170 6.45 -7.85 17.68
N LEU A 171 6.52 -8.94 18.44
CA LEU A 171 6.01 -10.26 18.08
C LEU A 171 4.62 -10.49 18.69
N SER A 172 3.76 -9.49 18.63
CA SER A 172 2.38 -9.58 19.07
C SER A 172 1.48 -10.04 17.92
N ALA A 173 0.23 -10.43 18.20
CA ALA A 173 -0.72 -10.92 17.20
C ALA A 173 -1.71 -9.84 16.72
N TYR A 174 -1.32 -8.57 16.75
CA TYR A 174 -2.25 -7.48 16.44
C TYR A 174 -2.26 -7.09 14.97
N THR A 175 -1.12 -7.16 14.29
CA THR A 175 -1.05 -6.91 12.85
C THR A 175 -0.82 -8.21 12.08
N PRO A 176 -1.30 -8.32 10.83
CA PRO A 176 -1.03 -9.49 10.00
C PRO A 176 0.47 -9.75 9.81
N GLU A 177 1.27 -8.69 9.73
CA GLU A 177 2.72 -8.73 9.58
C GLU A 177 3.40 -9.31 10.82
N GLU A 178 3.01 -8.86 12.03
CA GLU A 178 3.51 -9.39 13.31
C GLU A 178 3.17 -10.86 13.47
N LEU A 179 1.92 -11.21 13.15
CA LEU A 179 1.45 -12.59 13.19
C LEU A 179 2.25 -13.49 12.24
N TYR A 180 2.52 -12.98 11.01
CA TYR A 180 3.28 -13.71 10.02
C TYR A 180 4.72 -13.97 10.47
N VAL A 181 5.42 -12.92 10.98
CA VAL A 181 6.78 -13.07 11.50
C VAL A 181 6.82 -14.10 12.62
N ARG A 182 5.88 -14.03 13.57
CA ARG A 182 5.79 -14.96 14.69
C ARG A 182 5.52 -16.40 14.25
N LYS A 183 4.60 -16.60 13.30
CA LYS A 183 4.32 -17.93 12.73
C LYS A 183 5.53 -18.51 12.01
N HIS A 184 6.19 -17.71 11.17
CA HIS A 184 7.37 -18.14 10.46
C HIS A 184 8.49 -18.58 11.42
N LEU A 185 8.74 -17.81 12.48
CA LEU A 185 9.75 -18.18 13.48
C LEU A 185 9.41 -19.45 14.27
N ASN A 186 8.12 -19.69 14.54
CA ASN A 186 7.67 -20.86 15.30
C ASN A 186 7.51 -22.13 14.44
N GLU A 187 7.03 -21.99 13.20
CA GLU A 187 6.68 -23.13 12.33
C GLU A 187 7.84 -23.55 11.44
N GLU A 188 8.50 -22.59 10.78
CA GLU A 188 9.62 -22.86 9.87
C GLU A 188 10.95 -23.03 10.61
N GLN A 189 11.07 -22.53 11.83
CA GLN A 189 12.23 -22.66 12.71
C GLN A 189 13.55 -22.45 11.99
N PRO A 190 13.86 -21.23 11.54
CA PRO A 190 15.11 -20.93 10.85
C PRO A 190 16.30 -21.30 11.73
N ASP A 191 17.39 -21.75 11.12
CA ASP A 191 18.62 -22.12 11.84
C ASP A 191 19.19 -20.93 12.61
N ILE A 192 19.13 -19.72 11.97
CA ILE A 192 19.59 -18.47 12.58
C ILE A 192 18.65 -17.32 12.17
N VAL A 193 18.43 -16.43 13.10
CA VAL A 193 17.73 -15.15 12.88
C VAL A 193 18.77 -14.03 12.82
N ILE A 194 18.77 -13.24 11.76
CA ILE A 194 19.49 -11.97 11.72
C ILE A 194 18.50 -10.87 12.11
N ASN A 195 18.70 -10.30 13.28
CA ASN A 195 17.91 -9.16 13.75
C ASN A 195 18.58 -7.84 13.31
N VAL A 196 17.95 -7.14 12.38
CA VAL A 196 18.46 -5.86 11.84
C VAL A 196 17.98 -4.73 12.73
N VAL A 197 18.93 -4.10 13.43
CA VAL A 197 18.72 -3.03 14.39
C VAL A 197 19.24 -1.71 13.82
N ASP A 198 18.43 -0.66 13.85
CA ASP A 198 18.85 0.69 13.47
C ASP A 198 19.70 1.32 14.59
N ALA A 199 20.96 1.58 14.30
CA ALA A 199 21.92 2.16 15.23
C ALA A 199 21.55 3.57 15.68
N SER A 200 20.75 4.31 14.90
CA SER A 200 20.29 5.65 15.25
C SER A 200 19.16 5.64 16.29
N ASN A 201 18.46 4.48 16.46
CA ASN A 201 17.26 4.33 17.31
C ASN A 201 17.33 3.06 18.15
N LEU A 202 18.40 2.87 18.90
CA LEU A 202 18.71 1.64 19.64
C LEU A 202 17.62 1.23 20.62
N GLU A 203 17.18 2.15 21.48
CA GLU A 203 16.25 1.85 22.57
C GLU A 203 14.97 1.17 22.09
N ARG A 204 14.43 1.66 20.98
CA ARG A 204 13.22 1.11 20.38
C ARG A 204 13.45 -0.20 19.64
N ASN A 205 14.55 -0.28 18.90
CA ASN A 205 14.85 -1.48 18.10
C ASN A 205 15.20 -2.69 19.01
N LEU A 206 15.82 -2.43 20.15
CA LEU A 206 16.14 -3.48 21.13
C LEU A 206 14.90 -4.07 21.80
N TYR A 207 13.72 -3.44 21.72
CA TYR A 207 12.49 -4.02 22.24
C TYR A 207 12.13 -5.35 21.55
N LEU A 208 12.21 -5.39 20.22
CA LEU A 208 12.05 -6.62 19.44
C LEU A 208 13.14 -7.64 19.78
N THR A 209 14.39 -7.19 19.98
CA THR A 209 15.49 -8.05 20.42
C THR A 209 15.17 -8.76 21.72
N CYS A 210 14.59 -8.06 22.71
CA CYS A 210 14.17 -8.68 23.98
C CYS A 210 13.13 -9.78 23.76
N GLN A 211 12.19 -9.62 22.86
CA GLN A 211 11.19 -10.64 22.56
C GLN A 211 11.77 -11.84 21.81
N LEU A 212 12.76 -11.62 20.94
CA LEU A 212 13.51 -12.72 20.30
C LEU A 212 14.34 -13.51 21.31
N ILE A 213 14.93 -12.85 22.30
CA ILE A 213 15.61 -13.51 23.44
C ILE A 213 14.62 -14.35 24.23
N ASP A 214 13.43 -13.84 24.53
CA ASP A 214 12.38 -14.60 25.22
C ASP A 214 11.96 -15.87 24.45
N MET A 215 11.94 -15.79 23.09
CA MET A 215 11.65 -16.93 22.21
C MET A 215 12.76 -17.97 22.19
N ASP A 216 13.95 -17.63 22.71
CA ASP A 216 15.13 -18.52 22.72
C ASP A 216 15.61 -18.91 21.31
N VAL A 217 15.52 -17.98 20.36
CA VAL A 217 16.00 -18.20 18.99
C VAL A 217 17.49 -17.85 18.87
N ARG A 218 18.23 -18.64 18.09
CA ARG A 218 19.63 -18.31 17.77
C ARG A 218 19.66 -17.09 16.87
N MET A 219 20.33 -16.03 17.28
CA MET A 219 20.37 -14.80 16.51
C MET A 219 21.72 -14.15 16.47
N VAL A 220 21.91 -13.33 15.42
CA VAL A 220 22.99 -12.36 15.25
C VAL A 220 22.34 -10.99 15.02
N ILE A 221 22.84 -9.96 15.68
CA ILE A 221 22.36 -8.59 15.49
C ILE A 221 23.19 -7.91 14.41
N ALA A 222 22.55 -7.48 13.33
CA ALA A 222 23.13 -6.58 12.35
C ALA A 222 22.81 -5.14 12.78
N LEU A 223 23.80 -4.44 13.33
CA LEU A 223 23.69 -3.05 13.77
C LEU A 223 23.84 -2.14 12.56
N ASN A 224 22.73 -1.91 11.86
CA ASN A 224 22.70 -1.19 10.59
C ASN A 224 22.63 0.32 10.76
N MET A 225 22.93 1.08 9.68
CA MET A 225 23.02 2.55 9.71
C MET A 225 24.06 3.06 10.72
N TYR A 226 25.15 2.31 10.86
CA TYR A 226 26.21 2.64 11.79
C TYR A 226 26.88 3.99 11.48
N ASP A 227 26.92 4.36 10.19
CA ASP A 227 27.40 5.68 9.72
C ASP A 227 26.55 6.85 10.25
N GLU A 228 25.27 6.65 10.49
CA GLU A 228 24.41 7.70 11.07
C GLU A 228 24.73 7.91 12.56
N LEU A 229 24.97 6.82 13.29
CA LEU A 229 25.39 6.89 14.70
C LEU A 229 26.70 7.67 14.85
N GLU A 230 27.69 7.37 13.98
CA GLU A 230 28.97 8.06 14.00
C GLU A 230 28.86 9.54 13.60
N ARG A 231 28.04 9.86 12.58
CA ARG A 231 27.77 11.26 12.18
C ARG A 231 27.17 12.12 13.28
N HIS A 232 26.36 11.53 14.15
CA HIS A 232 25.81 12.23 15.30
C HIS A 232 26.79 12.36 16.44
N GLY A 233 28.02 11.85 16.30
CA GLY A 233 29.05 11.89 17.33
C GLY A 233 28.70 11.09 18.59
N ASN A 234 27.77 10.18 18.50
CA ASN A 234 27.41 9.26 19.57
C ASN A 234 28.44 8.15 19.68
N LYS A 235 28.77 7.74 20.90
CA LYS A 235 29.65 6.61 21.15
C LYS A 235 28.83 5.42 21.63
N PHE A 236 29.08 4.26 21.04
CA PHE A 236 28.39 3.04 21.38
C PHE A 236 29.35 1.84 21.46
N ASP A 237 29.43 1.27 22.65
CA ASP A 237 30.19 0.03 22.87
C ASP A 237 29.31 -1.20 22.58
N HIS A 238 29.22 -1.53 21.29
CA HIS A 238 28.46 -2.70 20.84
C HIS A 238 29.05 -4.02 21.36
N ASN A 239 30.37 -4.09 21.69
CA ASN A 239 30.97 -5.29 22.24
C ASN A 239 30.53 -5.55 23.68
N SER A 240 30.43 -4.51 24.50
CA SER A 240 29.92 -4.65 25.86
C SER A 240 28.43 -5.01 25.87
N LEU A 241 27.61 -4.37 25.02
CA LEU A 241 26.21 -4.75 24.86
C LEU A 241 26.08 -6.20 24.38
N SER A 242 26.87 -6.62 23.39
CA SER A 242 26.90 -8.00 22.89
C SER A 242 27.17 -9.02 24.01
N ARG A 243 28.11 -8.74 24.91
CA ARG A 243 28.40 -9.58 26.08
C ARG A 243 27.25 -9.60 27.09
N MET A 244 26.57 -8.44 27.30
CA MET A 244 25.44 -8.35 28.23
C MET A 244 24.24 -9.16 27.76
N ILE A 245 23.90 -9.06 26.46
CA ILE A 245 22.73 -9.75 25.87
C ILE A 245 23.07 -11.15 25.35
N GLY A 246 24.34 -11.60 25.47
CA GLY A 246 24.78 -12.93 25.02
C GLY A 246 24.57 -13.20 23.53
N THR A 247 24.51 -12.15 22.70
CA THR A 247 24.21 -12.24 21.28
C THR A 247 25.24 -11.43 20.50
N PRO A 248 25.88 -12.00 19.48
CA PRO A 248 26.83 -11.27 18.64
C PRO A 248 26.19 -10.08 17.94
N ILE A 249 26.89 -8.91 17.97
CA ILE A 249 26.51 -7.67 17.30
C ILE A 249 27.58 -7.33 16.27
N VAL A 250 27.16 -7.10 15.02
CA VAL A 250 28.06 -6.72 13.93
C VAL A 250 27.59 -5.38 13.34
N PRO A 251 28.43 -4.33 13.38
CA PRO A 251 28.15 -3.06 12.72
C PRO A 251 28.06 -3.24 11.21
N THR A 252 27.00 -2.69 10.59
CA THR A 252 26.75 -2.80 9.16
C THR A 252 26.27 -1.47 8.57
N ILE A 253 26.53 -1.28 7.28
CA ILE A 253 25.97 -0.21 6.47
C ILE A 253 25.46 -0.87 5.18
N SER A 254 24.20 -1.28 5.19
CA SER A 254 23.60 -2.03 4.07
C SER A 254 23.67 -1.29 2.74
N LYS A 255 23.78 0.05 2.74
CA LYS A 255 23.88 0.87 1.54
C LYS A 255 25.22 0.68 0.81
N THR A 256 26.32 0.52 1.54
CA THR A 256 27.67 0.38 1.00
C THR A 256 28.18 -1.07 1.01
N GLY A 257 27.51 -1.94 1.75
CA GLY A 257 27.94 -3.33 1.98
C GLY A 257 28.95 -3.49 3.12
N PHE A 258 29.29 -2.42 3.83
CA PHE A 258 30.23 -2.48 4.97
C PHE A 258 29.68 -3.44 6.04
N GLY A 259 30.54 -4.32 6.53
CA GLY A 259 30.22 -5.27 7.62
C GLY A 259 29.38 -6.47 7.21
N ILE A 260 28.86 -6.58 5.97
CA ILE A 260 27.98 -7.67 5.56
C ILE A 260 28.75 -9.01 5.49
N GLU A 261 29.95 -9.02 4.96
CA GLU A 261 30.77 -10.22 4.91
C GLU A 261 31.10 -10.72 6.34
N GLU A 262 31.44 -9.83 7.25
CA GLU A 262 31.69 -10.16 8.65
C GLU A 262 30.41 -10.68 9.34
N LEU A 263 29.25 -10.09 9.03
CA LEU A 263 27.95 -10.55 9.52
C LEU A 263 27.71 -12.04 9.18
N PHE A 264 27.89 -12.42 7.91
CA PHE A 264 27.69 -13.81 7.49
C PHE A 264 28.77 -14.76 8.03
N ASN A 265 30.00 -14.31 8.18
CA ASN A 265 31.04 -15.06 8.87
C ASN A 265 30.66 -15.30 10.35
N ARG A 266 30.05 -14.31 10.99
CA ARG A 266 29.56 -14.45 12.36
C ARG A 266 28.37 -15.40 12.44
N VAL A 267 27.48 -15.37 11.44
CA VAL A 267 26.36 -16.31 11.31
C VAL A 267 26.89 -17.77 11.22
N ILE A 268 27.93 -18.04 10.44
CA ILE A 268 28.57 -19.36 10.37
C ILE A 268 29.06 -19.79 11.77
N LYS A 269 29.80 -18.92 12.48
CA LYS A 269 30.32 -19.23 13.82
C LYS A 269 29.20 -19.54 14.83
N VAL A 270 28.09 -18.79 14.76
CA VAL A 270 26.92 -19.05 15.60
C VAL A 270 26.25 -20.37 15.22
N TYR A 271 26.18 -20.69 13.91
CA TYR A 271 25.63 -21.95 13.43
C TYR A 271 26.48 -23.15 13.90
N GLU A 272 27.79 -23.01 13.87
CA GLU A 272 28.71 -24.03 14.32
C GLU A 272 28.91 -24.08 15.85
N GLU A 273 28.29 -23.15 16.59
CA GLU A 273 28.40 -22.99 18.05
C GLU A 273 29.84 -22.64 18.53
N GLU A 274 30.62 -22.02 17.64
CA GLU A 274 32.00 -21.60 17.92
C GLU A 274 32.08 -20.12 18.37
N ASP A 275 30.97 -19.40 18.38
CA ASP A 275 30.99 -17.98 18.77
C ASP A 275 31.19 -17.82 20.30
N PRO A 276 32.22 -17.09 20.73
CA PRO A 276 32.56 -16.99 22.16
C PRO A 276 31.57 -16.13 22.97
N VAL A 277 30.73 -15.34 22.28
CA VAL A 277 29.74 -14.44 22.91
C VAL A 277 28.41 -15.13 23.06
N LEU A 278 28.11 -16.11 22.20
CA LEU A 278 26.81 -16.77 22.21
C LEU A 278 26.53 -17.46 23.54
N ARG A 279 25.51 -16.99 24.25
CA ARG A 279 25.06 -17.54 25.52
C ARG A 279 23.55 -17.53 25.57
N HIS A 280 22.98 -18.60 26.17
CA HIS A 280 21.56 -18.57 26.52
C HIS A 280 21.36 -17.67 27.75
N ILE A 281 20.80 -16.52 27.53
CA ILE A 281 20.42 -15.61 28.61
C ILE A 281 18.92 -15.48 28.71
N HIS A 282 18.42 -15.18 29.87
CA HIS A 282 17.04 -14.78 30.09
C HIS A 282 17.01 -13.40 30.68
N ILE A 283 16.17 -12.53 30.11
CA ILE A 283 15.93 -11.21 30.66
C ILE A 283 15.25 -11.35 32.02
N ASN A 284 15.81 -10.74 33.04
CA ASN A 284 15.20 -10.67 34.36
C ASN A 284 14.21 -9.50 34.41
N TYR A 285 12.93 -9.81 34.55
CA TYR A 285 11.84 -8.83 34.59
C TYR A 285 11.53 -8.30 36.00
N GLY A 286 12.35 -8.63 36.97
CA GLY A 286 12.19 -8.25 38.38
C GLY A 286 11.36 -9.27 39.16
N ASP A 287 11.53 -9.23 40.49
CA ASP A 287 11.06 -10.29 41.42
C ASP A 287 9.56 -10.59 41.29
N VAL A 288 8.72 -9.57 41.04
CA VAL A 288 7.27 -9.76 40.99
C VAL A 288 6.88 -10.54 39.72
N LEU A 289 7.42 -10.16 38.56
CA LEU A 289 7.10 -10.81 37.29
C LEU A 289 7.77 -12.19 37.19
N GLU A 290 9.00 -12.37 37.67
CA GLU A 290 9.69 -13.66 37.67
C GLU A 290 8.97 -14.69 38.55
N LYS A 291 8.46 -14.25 39.73
CA LYS A 291 7.64 -15.12 40.60
C LYS A 291 6.33 -15.54 39.96
N ALA A 292 5.79 -14.73 39.05
CA ALA A 292 4.56 -15.06 38.34
C ALA A 292 4.83 -15.91 37.07
N ILE A 293 5.97 -15.70 36.38
CA ILE A 293 6.38 -16.53 35.22
C ILE A 293 6.61 -17.97 35.61
N TYR A 294 7.25 -18.22 36.77
CA TYR A 294 7.67 -19.55 37.19
C TYR A 294 6.52 -20.56 37.31
N PRO A 295 5.40 -20.29 38.02
CA PRO A 295 4.29 -21.24 38.14
C PRO A 295 3.65 -21.57 36.80
N VAL A 296 3.42 -20.55 35.93
CA VAL A 296 2.81 -20.73 34.60
C VAL A 296 3.74 -21.56 33.70
N ARG A 297 5.06 -21.27 33.70
CA ARG A 297 6.06 -22.06 32.99
C ARG A 297 6.12 -23.51 33.50
N HIS A 298 6.03 -23.69 34.80
CA HIS A 298 6.03 -25.03 35.44
C HIS A 298 4.78 -25.83 35.03
N ALA A 299 3.60 -25.21 35.05
CA ALA A 299 2.36 -25.83 34.60
C ALA A 299 2.41 -26.24 33.12
N LEU A 300 2.98 -25.37 32.23
CA LEU A 300 3.23 -25.68 30.81
C LEU A 300 4.23 -26.83 30.64
N LYS A 301 5.22 -26.96 31.55
CA LYS A 301 6.19 -28.08 31.53
C LYS A 301 5.56 -29.40 31.94
N LEU A 302 4.68 -29.40 32.93
CA LEU A 302 3.98 -30.60 33.42
C LEU A 302 2.92 -31.11 32.43
N ASN A 303 2.29 -30.22 31.67
CA ASN A 303 1.30 -30.62 30.68
C ASN A 303 1.87 -31.52 29.56
N GLY A 304 3.18 -31.49 29.29
CA GLY A 304 3.87 -32.40 28.37
C GLY A 304 3.53 -32.29 26.90
N ASN A 305 2.41 -31.64 26.55
CA ASN A 305 1.90 -31.51 25.19
C ASN A 305 2.51 -30.34 24.40
N VAL A 306 3.29 -29.49 25.06
CA VAL A 306 4.00 -28.38 24.41
C VAL A 306 5.26 -28.94 23.73
N SER A 307 5.38 -28.71 22.43
CA SER A 307 6.55 -29.09 21.65
C SER A 307 7.86 -28.66 22.35
N LYS A 308 8.88 -29.50 22.26
CA LYS A 308 10.22 -29.18 22.80
C LYS A 308 10.87 -27.98 22.11
N SER A 309 10.45 -27.67 20.88
CA SER A 309 10.98 -26.57 20.08
C SER A 309 10.45 -25.20 20.51
N LEU A 310 9.32 -25.12 21.23
CA LEU A 310 8.74 -23.87 21.69
C LEU A 310 9.24 -23.50 23.10
N SER A 311 9.73 -22.26 23.25
CA SER A 311 10.15 -21.72 24.55
C SER A 311 8.97 -21.64 25.51
N LYS A 312 9.00 -22.46 26.58
CA LYS A 312 7.94 -22.46 27.61
C LYS A 312 7.91 -21.16 28.41
N ARG A 313 9.06 -20.46 28.49
CA ARG A 313 9.16 -19.15 29.12
C ARG A 313 8.41 -18.10 28.25
N TYR A 314 8.64 -18.09 26.95
CA TYR A 314 7.93 -17.21 26.03
C TYR A 314 6.41 -17.42 26.08
N LEU A 315 5.96 -18.68 26.05
CA LEU A 315 4.53 -19.00 26.18
C LEU A 315 3.95 -18.53 27.51
N ALA A 316 4.68 -18.70 28.62
CA ALA A 316 4.24 -18.23 29.95
C ALA A 316 4.10 -16.69 29.98
N ILE A 317 5.09 -15.97 29.43
CA ILE A 317 5.07 -14.51 29.35
C ILE A 317 3.88 -14.05 28.49
N LYS A 318 3.68 -14.66 27.31
CA LYS A 318 2.57 -14.31 26.40
C LYS A 318 1.19 -14.61 26.99
N LEU A 319 1.06 -15.70 27.73
CA LEU A 319 -0.18 -16.00 28.49
C LEU A 319 -0.46 -14.95 29.56
N LEU A 320 0.56 -14.52 30.31
CA LEU A 320 0.43 -13.47 31.32
C LEU A 320 0.14 -12.10 30.69
N GLU A 321 0.69 -11.81 29.50
CA GLU A 321 0.36 -10.61 28.70
C GLU A 321 -1.06 -10.63 28.12
N GLY A 322 -1.76 -11.77 28.16
CA GLY A 322 -3.11 -11.93 27.62
C GLY A 322 -3.15 -12.05 26.09
N ASP A 323 -2.11 -12.63 25.46
CA ASP A 323 -2.05 -12.85 24.01
C ASP A 323 -3.13 -13.85 23.56
N PRO A 324 -4.13 -13.44 22.73
CA PRO A 324 -5.29 -14.26 22.41
C PRO A 324 -4.94 -15.49 21.57
N GLU A 325 -3.89 -15.44 20.75
CA GLU A 325 -3.49 -16.59 19.92
C GLU A 325 -2.81 -17.66 20.78
N VAL A 326 -1.91 -17.25 21.69
CA VAL A 326 -1.26 -18.18 22.62
C VAL A 326 -2.29 -18.75 23.59
N GLU A 327 -3.25 -17.96 24.02
CA GLU A 327 -4.35 -18.45 24.86
C GLU A 327 -5.20 -19.50 24.13
N SER A 328 -5.57 -19.23 22.88
CA SER A 328 -6.32 -20.17 22.03
C SER A 328 -5.52 -21.46 21.79
N PHE A 329 -4.22 -21.33 21.51
CA PHE A 329 -3.32 -22.45 21.33
C PHE A 329 -3.24 -23.32 22.59
N VAL A 330 -3.05 -22.71 23.76
CA VAL A 330 -2.99 -23.46 25.03
C VAL A 330 -4.33 -24.09 25.37
N LYS A 331 -5.45 -23.40 25.16
CA LYS A 331 -6.80 -23.95 25.37
C LYS A 331 -7.12 -25.16 24.50
N SER A 332 -6.50 -25.25 23.31
CA SER A 332 -6.66 -26.42 22.43
C SER A 332 -5.93 -27.67 22.93
N MET A 333 -5.05 -27.54 23.93
CA MET A 333 -4.28 -28.65 24.45
C MET A 333 -5.04 -29.43 25.56
N PRO A 334 -4.91 -30.74 25.62
CA PRO A 334 -5.44 -31.51 26.75
C PRO A 334 -4.80 -31.06 28.07
N GLY A 335 -5.60 -30.89 29.12
CA GLY A 335 -5.12 -30.48 30.45
C GLY A 335 -4.73 -29.02 30.59
N SER A 336 -5.24 -28.16 29.68
CA SER A 336 -5.00 -26.71 29.68
C SER A 336 -5.61 -25.96 30.89
N GLU A 337 -6.62 -26.53 31.54
CA GLU A 337 -7.32 -25.88 32.67
C GLU A 337 -6.38 -25.49 33.82
N THR A 338 -5.44 -26.33 34.14
CA THR A 338 -4.44 -26.03 35.20
C THR A 338 -3.52 -24.90 34.83
N VAL A 339 -3.13 -24.82 33.57
CA VAL A 339 -2.29 -23.71 33.04
C VAL A 339 -3.05 -22.39 33.05
N ILE A 340 -4.30 -22.40 32.62
CA ILE A 340 -5.17 -21.19 32.58
C ILE A 340 -5.49 -20.73 34.01
N HIS A 341 -5.78 -21.66 34.94
CA HIS A 341 -6.00 -21.31 36.33
C HIS A 341 -4.76 -20.67 36.98
N GLU A 342 -3.57 -21.22 36.77
CA GLU A 342 -2.33 -20.60 37.27
C GLU A 342 -2.07 -19.25 36.63
N ARG A 343 -2.36 -19.08 35.30
CA ARG A 343 -2.30 -17.78 34.63
C ARG A 343 -3.21 -16.76 35.32
N ASP A 344 -4.49 -17.06 35.49
CA ASP A 344 -5.49 -16.12 36.02
C ASP A 344 -5.13 -15.70 37.46
N ARG A 345 -4.68 -16.65 38.29
CA ARG A 345 -4.21 -16.36 39.63
C ARG A 345 -3.04 -15.39 39.64
N ASN A 346 -2.03 -15.63 38.81
CA ASN A 346 -0.83 -14.80 38.76
C ASN A 346 -1.09 -13.44 38.12
N VAL A 347 -1.97 -13.34 37.14
CA VAL A 347 -2.42 -12.05 36.55
C VAL A 347 -3.06 -11.17 37.62
N ALA A 348 -4.03 -11.71 38.39
CA ALA A 348 -4.67 -10.97 39.47
C ALA A 348 -3.67 -10.52 40.55
N GLN A 349 -2.65 -11.34 40.84
CA GLN A 349 -1.58 -10.99 41.78
C GLN A 349 -0.70 -9.86 41.27
N ILE A 350 -0.27 -9.88 40.00
CA ILE A 350 0.53 -8.82 39.36
C ILE A 350 -0.24 -7.51 39.40
N GLU A 351 -1.51 -7.51 38.93
CA GLU A 351 -2.35 -6.31 38.87
C GLU A 351 -2.60 -5.70 40.25
N THR A 352 -2.74 -6.52 41.26
CA THR A 352 -2.91 -6.05 42.66
C THR A 352 -1.63 -5.41 43.21
N LEU A 353 -0.46 -6.03 42.94
CA LEU A 353 0.83 -5.57 43.47
C LEU A 353 1.37 -4.35 42.74
N LEU A 354 1.32 -4.36 41.42
CA LEU A 354 1.87 -3.29 40.58
C LEU A 354 0.87 -2.17 40.26
N LYS A 355 -0.43 -2.42 40.46
CA LYS A 355 -1.55 -1.51 40.11
C LYS A 355 -1.55 -1.13 38.63
N GLU A 356 -0.99 -2.01 37.82
CA GLU A 356 -0.90 -1.92 36.35
C GLU A 356 -1.28 -3.27 35.75
N ASP A 357 -1.80 -3.27 34.52
CA ASP A 357 -2.07 -4.51 33.79
C ASP A 357 -0.76 -5.24 33.43
N CYS A 358 -0.83 -6.56 33.30
CA CYS A 358 0.34 -7.40 33.05
C CYS A 358 1.11 -7.00 31.78
N GLU A 359 0.40 -6.67 30.70
CA GLU A 359 1.02 -6.27 29.43
C GLU A 359 1.90 -5.01 29.62
N THR A 360 1.40 -4.03 30.36
CA THR A 360 2.16 -2.82 30.67
C THR A 360 3.35 -3.11 31.60
N ALA A 361 3.15 -3.97 32.60
CA ALA A 361 4.22 -4.34 33.52
C ALA A 361 5.40 -5.02 32.79
N PHE A 362 5.13 -5.96 31.87
CA PHE A 362 6.18 -6.59 31.06
C PHE A 362 6.84 -5.60 30.09
N THR A 363 6.07 -4.72 29.49
CA THR A 363 6.60 -3.70 28.59
C THR A 363 7.52 -2.73 29.31
N ASN A 364 7.10 -2.23 30.49
CA ASN A 364 7.93 -1.36 31.34
C ASN A 364 9.21 -2.08 31.78
N ALA A 365 9.13 -3.36 32.11
CA ALA A 365 10.30 -4.14 32.52
C ALA A 365 11.29 -4.36 31.34
N ARG A 366 10.80 -4.61 30.09
CA ARG A 366 11.68 -4.67 28.90
C ARG A 366 12.39 -3.36 28.65
N TYR A 367 11.67 -2.24 28.68
CA TYR A 367 12.29 -0.94 28.49
C TYR A 367 13.23 -0.57 29.66
N GLY A 368 12.93 -1.00 30.88
CA GLY A 368 13.82 -0.87 32.03
C GLY A 368 15.15 -1.59 31.81
N PHE A 369 15.10 -2.82 31.31
CA PHE A 369 16.29 -3.59 30.95
C PHE A 369 17.09 -2.90 29.84
N ILE A 370 16.41 -2.49 28.73
CA ILE A 370 17.06 -1.80 27.60
C ILE A 370 17.72 -0.50 28.04
N SER A 371 17.00 0.32 28.82
CA SER A 371 17.55 1.60 29.30
C SER A 371 18.73 1.40 30.24
N GLY A 372 18.71 0.34 31.06
CA GLY A 372 19.85 -0.06 31.92
C GLY A 372 21.06 -0.44 31.06
N ALA A 373 20.89 -1.33 30.07
CA ALA A 373 21.96 -1.78 29.20
C ALA A 373 22.55 -0.63 28.36
N LEU A 374 21.71 0.25 27.84
CA LEU A 374 22.16 1.42 27.06
C LEU A 374 22.84 2.50 27.91
N ARG A 375 22.43 2.65 29.16
CA ARG A 375 23.11 3.59 30.08
C ARG A 375 24.58 3.27 30.28
N GLU A 376 24.95 1.98 30.24
CA GLU A 376 26.33 1.51 30.39
C GLU A 376 27.11 1.50 29.08
N THR A 377 26.43 1.40 27.92
CA THR A 377 27.10 1.13 26.64
C THR A 377 26.96 2.25 25.62
N TYR A 378 26.09 3.25 25.87
CA TYR A 378 25.76 4.31 24.92
C TYR A 378 25.92 5.71 25.53
N GLU A 379 26.80 6.51 24.93
CA GLU A 379 27.02 7.90 25.27
C GLU A 379 26.43 8.80 24.19
N GLN A 380 25.32 9.48 24.50
CA GLN A 380 24.69 10.43 23.59
C GLN A 380 25.43 11.78 23.59
N ASN A 381 25.76 12.27 22.40
CA ASN A 381 26.32 13.63 22.26
C ASN A 381 25.25 14.68 22.60
N LYS A 382 25.54 15.57 23.54
CA LYS A 382 24.61 16.59 24.03
C LYS A 382 24.47 17.81 23.12
N ILE A 383 25.26 17.90 22.05
CA ILE A 383 25.19 19.03 21.10
C ILE A 383 23.97 18.82 20.20
N LYS A 384 22.90 19.56 20.46
CA LYS A 384 21.69 19.60 19.63
C LYS A 384 21.89 20.56 18.44
N GLU A 385 22.54 20.14 17.40
CA GLU A 385 22.43 20.82 16.10
C GLU A 385 21.06 20.50 15.46
N ALA A 386 20.41 21.54 14.90
CA ALA A 386 19.17 21.32 14.16
C ALA A 386 19.47 20.40 12.97
N THR A 387 18.87 19.23 12.95
CA THR A 387 19.05 18.27 11.84
C THR A 387 18.45 18.84 10.56
N SER A 388 19.03 18.49 9.40
CA SER A 388 18.49 18.88 8.08
C SER A 388 17.00 18.55 7.94
N THR A 389 16.54 17.45 8.55
CA THR A 389 15.14 17.05 8.61
C THR A 389 14.27 18.10 9.31
N GLN A 390 14.73 18.66 10.44
CA GLN A 390 13.97 19.67 11.18
C GLN A 390 13.83 20.97 10.39
N ILE A 391 14.88 21.36 9.67
CA ILE A 391 14.85 22.57 8.83
C ILE A 391 13.86 22.37 7.66
N ILE A 392 13.90 21.23 6.98
CA ILE A 392 13.00 20.91 5.87
C ILE A 392 11.55 20.83 6.38
N ASP A 393 11.30 20.18 7.51
CA ASP A 393 9.96 20.06 8.10
C ASP A 393 9.35 21.40 8.48
N LEU A 394 10.18 22.39 8.86
CA LEU A 394 9.72 23.75 9.15
C LEU A 394 8.97 24.39 7.96
N PHE A 395 9.39 24.07 6.73
CA PHE A 395 8.76 24.54 5.50
C PHE A 395 7.67 23.59 5.01
N VAL A 396 7.97 22.31 4.92
CA VAL A 396 7.10 21.28 4.31
C VAL A 396 5.84 21.06 5.14
N THR A 397 5.94 21.07 6.47
CA THR A 397 4.79 20.89 7.36
C THR A 397 4.25 22.21 7.93
N HIS A 398 4.72 23.36 7.39
CA HIS A 398 4.27 24.68 7.81
C HIS A 398 2.77 24.85 7.60
N LYS A 399 2.10 25.52 8.54
CA LYS A 399 0.65 25.71 8.57
C LYS A 399 0.05 26.28 7.27
N VAL A 400 0.76 27.18 6.60
CA VAL A 400 0.30 27.85 5.36
C VAL A 400 1.02 27.26 4.14
N LEU A 401 2.36 27.06 4.22
CA LEU A 401 3.17 26.61 3.09
C LEU A 401 3.03 25.12 2.78
N GLY A 402 2.63 24.28 3.75
CA GLY A 402 2.55 22.84 3.55
C GLY A 402 1.60 22.43 2.41
N PHE A 403 0.43 23.07 2.31
CA PHE A 403 -0.50 22.80 1.21
C PHE A 403 0.00 23.26 -0.16
N PRO A 404 0.48 24.50 -0.35
CA PRO A 404 1.09 24.92 -1.61
C PRO A 404 2.27 24.06 -2.04
N ILE A 405 3.17 23.69 -1.13
CA ILE A 405 4.32 22.81 -1.43
C ILE A 405 3.84 21.44 -1.87
N PHE A 406 2.84 20.89 -1.19
CA PHE A 406 2.24 19.61 -1.58
C PHE A 406 1.63 19.68 -2.99
N ILE A 407 0.84 20.71 -3.28
CA ILE A 407 0.24 20.92 -4.61
C ILE A 407 1.33 21.07 -5.67
N LEU A 408 2.40 21.81 -5.38
CA LEU A 408 3.54 21.96 -6.29
C LEU A 408 4.21 20.61 -6.61
N PHE A 409 4.47 19.77 -5.59
CA PHE A 409 5.04 18.44 -5.82
C PHE A 409 4.12 17.55 -6.65
N MET A 410 2.82 17.59 -6.39
CA MET A 410 1.84 16.84 -7.17
C MET A 410 1.78 17.34 -8.60
N TRP A 411 1.81 18.66 -8.81
CA TRP A 411 1.84 19.25 -10.14
C TRP A 411 3.09 18.85 -10.92
N ILE A 412 4.28 18.92 -10.30
CA ILE A 412 5.53 18.47 -10.92
C ILE A 412 5.44 16.98 -11.30
N MET A 413 4.92 16.14 -10.42
CA MET A 413 4.75 14.71 -10.68
C MET A 413 3.86 14.45 -11.89
N PHE A 414 2.69 15.11 -11.96
CA PHE A 414 1.78 14.90 -13.08
C PHE A 414 2.32 15.50 -14.38
N GLU A 415 2.83 16.73 -14.35
CA GLU A 415 3.42 17.39 -15.53
C GLU A 415 4.58 16.58 -16.11
N ALA A 416 5.47 16.10 -15.25
CA ALA A 416 6.57 15.25 -15.67
C ALA A 416 6.07 13.89 -16.22
N THR A 417 5.07 13.26 -15.58
CA THR A 417 4.53 11.99 -16.04
C THR A 417 3.95 12.08 -17.43
N PHE A 418 3.13 13.09 -17.68
CA PHE A 418 2.46 13.23 -18.98
C PHE A 418 3.39 13.77 -20.05
N ARG A 419 4.14 14.82 -19.77
CA ARG A 419 5.01 15.47 -20.77
C ARG A 419 6.25 14.66 -21.13
N LEU A 420 6.93 14.06 -20.13
CA LEU A 420 8.09 13.20 -20.43
C LEU A 420 7.68 11.83 -20.96
N GLY A 421 6.50 11.36 -20.58
CA GLY A 421 5.97 10.07 -21.03
C GLY A 421 5.47 10.08 -22.48
N GLU A 422 5.09 11.23 -23.02
CA GLU A 422 4.57 11.38 -24.37
C GLU A 422 5.57 10.88 -25.45
N TYR A 423 6.83 11.28 -25.37
CA TYR A 423 7.86 10.85 -26.30
C TYR A 423 8.04 9.32 -26.40
N PRO A 424 8.27 8.58 -25.30
CA PRO A 424 8.37 7.14 -25.40
C PRO A 424 7.03 6.47 -25.75
N MET A 425 5.89 7.07 -25.43
CA MET A 425 4.58 6.58 -25.88
C MET A 425 4.46 6.60 -27.40
N GLU A 426 4.78 7.71 -28.05
CA GLU A 426 4.78 7.84 -29.51
C GLU A 426 5.72 6.83 -30.21
N TRP A 427 6.89 6.57 -29.62
CA TRP A 427 7.80 5.54 -30.13
C TRP A 427 7.22 4.14 -30.06
N ILE A 428 6.59 3.80 -28.92
CA ILE A 428 5.95 2.50 -28.75
C ILE A 428 4.73 2.37 -29.67
N GLU A 429 3.92 3.41 -29.79
CA GLU A 429 2.78 3.43 -30.69
C GLU A 429 3.20 3.25 -32.16
N SER A 430 4.21 3.99 -32.61
CA SER A 430 4.78 3.82 -33.96
C SER A 430 5.33 2.42 -34.17
N PHE A 431 5.97 1.82 -33.16
CA PHE A 431 6.50 0.45 -33.22
C PHE A 431 5.37 -0.58 -33.28
N VAL A 432 4.33 -0.42 -32.48
CA VAL A 432 3.15 -1.30 -32.51
C VAL A 432 2.42 -1.18 -33.85
N GLY A 433 2.26 0.05 -34.36
CA GLY A 433 1.71 0.30 -35.70
C GLY A 433 2.51 -0.37 -36.81
N TRP A 434 3.85 -0.24 -36.76
CA TRP A 434 4.75 -0.91 -37.71
C TRP A 434 4.60 -2.45 -37.68
N ILE A 435 4.49 -3.05 -36.51
CA ILE A 435 4.21 -4.49 -36.38
C ILE A 435 2.86 -4.84 -37.02
N GLY A 436 1.83 -4.04 -36.76
CA GLY A 436 0.51 -4.22 -37.35
C GLY A 436 0.54 -4.18 -38.89
N GLU A 437 1.22 -3.18 -39.47
CA GLU A 437 1.39 -3.07 -40.92
C GLU A 437 2.21 -4.22 -41.49
N PHE A 438 3.29 -4.63 -40.82
CA PHE A 438 4.10 -5.78 -41.24
C PHE A 438 3.25 -7.05 -41.31
N VAL A 439 2.41 -7.30 -40.30
CA VAL A 439 1.51 -8.47 -40.28
C VAL A 439 0.44 -8.35 -41.38
N ARG A 440 -0.14 -7.15 -41.59
CA ARG A 440 -1.10 -6.88 -42.67
C ARG A 440 -0.53 -7.15 -44.05
N GLY A 441 0.73 -6.78 -44.29
CA GLY A 441 1.40 -6.96 -45.57
C GLY A 441 1.84 -8.41 -45.87
N ASN A 442 2.06 -9.22 -44.85
CA ASN A 442 2.60 -10.60 -45.05
C ASN A 442 1.55 -11.71 -44.86
N MET A 443 0.35 -11.41 -44.38
CA MET A 443 -0.71 -12.41 -44.19
C MET A 443 -1.84 -12.22 -45.21
N SER A 444 -2.38 -13.32 -45.71
CA SER A 444 -3.59 -13.33 -46.56
C SER A 444 -4.80 -12.80 -45.74
N GLU A 445 -5.71 -12.16 -46.47
CA GLU A 445 -6.96 -11.63 -45.92
C GLU A 445 -7.79 -12.71 -45.24
N GLY A 446 -8.25 -12.46 -44.00
CA GLY A 446 -9.07 -13.40 -43.29
C GLY A 446 -9.20 -13.12 -41.80
N PRO A 447 -10.13 -13.78 -41.11
CA PRO A 447 -10.40 -13.56 -39.68
C PRO A 447 -9.18 -13.72 -38.77
N LEU A 448 -8.20 -14.52 -39.16
CA LEU A 448 -6.99 -14.73 -38.36
C LEU A 448 -6.05 -13.51 -38.42
N LYS A 449 -5.95 -12.88 -39.62
CA LYS A 449 -5.19 -11.64 -39.78
C LYS A 449 -5.81 -10.53 -38.92
N ASP A 450 -7.13 -10.35 -39.02
CA ASP A 450 -7.87 -9.34 -38.31
C ASP A 450 -7.80 -9.56 -36.78
N LEU A 451 -7.88 -10.82 -36.32
CA LEU A 451 -7.66 -11.16 -34.90
C LEU A 451 -6.26 -10.77 -34.42
N LEU A 452 -5.23 -11.07 -35.21
CA LEU A 452 -3.86 -10.76 -34.82
C LEU A 452 -3.59 -9.27 -34.79
N VAL A 453 -4.05 -8.54 -35.82
CA VAL A 453 -3.79 -7.12 -35.93
C VAL A 453 -4.68 -6.31 -35.01
N ASP A 454 -5.99 -6.44 -35.13
CA ASP A 454 -6.94 -5.58 -34.42
C ASP A 454 -7.26 -6.11 -33.03
N GLY A 455 -7.34 -7.43 -32.85
CA GLY A 455 -7.61 -8.05 -31.57
C GLY A 455 -6.40 -8.10 -30.62
N ILE A 456 -5.28 -8.61 -31.08
CA ILE A 456 -4.10 -8.88 -30.25
C ILE A 456 -3.13 -7.67 -30.25
N ILE A 457 -2.63 -7.28 -31.44
CA ILE A 457 -1.65 -6.20 -31.55
C ILE A 457 -2.29 -4.89 -31.14
N GLY A 458 -3.48 -4.55 -31.63
CA GLY A 458 -4.23 -3.35 -31.25
C GLY A 458 -4.59 -3.33 -29.77
N GLY A 459 -5.16 -4.43 -29.25
CA GLY A 459 -5.60 -4.51 -27.86
C GLY A 459 -4.46 -4.51 -26.84
N VAL A 460 -3.42 -5.31 -27.04
CA VAL A 460 -2.24 -5.38 -26.15
C VAL A 460 -1.35 -4.16 -26.35
N GLY A 461 -1.19 -3.72 -27.61
CA GLY A 461 -0.41 -2.53 -27.97
C GLY A 461 -0.95 -1.29 -27.30
N GLY A 462 -2.26 -1.06 -27.34
CA GLY A 462 -2.91 0.08 -26.65
C GLY A 462 -2.62 0.16 -25.15
N VAL A 463 -2.35 -0.97 -24.50
CA VAL A 463 -1.96 -0.99 -23.07
C VAL A 463 -0.46 -0.76 -22.88
N ILE A 464 0.36 -1.34 -23.75
CA ILE A 464 1.84 -1.20 -23.66
C ILE A 464 2.26 0.24 -23.95
N VAL A 465 1.53 0.95 -24.80
CA VAL A 465 1.78 2.37 -25.08
C VAL A 465 1.76 3.23 -23.80
N PHE A 466 0.92 2.91 -22.79
CA PHE A 466 0.88 3.66 -21.53
C PHE A 466 1.94 3.24 -20.50
N LEU A 467 2.73 2.21 -20.78
CA LEU A 467 3.76 1.72 -19.87
C LEU A 467 4.78 2.80 -19.44
N PRO A 468 5.30 3.67 -20.33
CA PRO A 468 6.20 4.74 -19.93
C PRO A 468 5.60 5.70 -18.90
N ASN A 469 4.36 6.11 -19.07
CA ASN A 469 3.67 6.98 -18.10
C ASN A 469 3.57 6.32 -16.72
N ILE A 470 3.26 5.02 -16.69
CA ILE A 470 3.19 4.23 -15.48
C ILE A 470 4.57 4.14 -14.81
N LEU A 471 5.64 3.93 -15.61
CA LEU A 471 7.02 3.87 -15.11
C LEU A 471 7.45 5.19 -14.46
N ILE A 472 7.21 6.31 -15.14
CA ILE A 472 7.56 7.65 -14.63
C ILE A 472 6.77 7.94 -13.34
N LEU A 473 5.47 7.64 -13.33
CA LEU A 473 4.64 7.79 -12.15
C LEU A 473 5.19 6.98 -10.97
N TYR A 474 5.55 5.71 -11.18
CA TYR A 474 6.17 4.89 -10.14
C TYR A 474 7.53 5.41 -9.69
N ALA A 475 8.34 5.99 -10.57
CA ALA A 475 9.61 6.61 -10.21
C ALA A 475 9.41 7.77 -9.23
N PHE A 476 8.43 8.66 -9.48
CA PHE A 476 8.09 9.75 -8.56
C PHE A 476 7.52 9.26 -7.24
N ILE A 477 6.67 8.24 -7.26
CA ILE A 477 6.11 7.64 -6.04
C ILE A 477 7.22 7.06 -5.19
N SER A 478 8.10 6.26 -5.79
CA SER A 478 9.25 5.65 -5.11
C SER A 478 10.17 6.73 -4.53
N PHE A 479 10.41 7.81 -5.27
CA PHE A 479 11.17 8.95 -4.77
C PHE A 479 10.50 9.59 -3.54
N MET A 480 9.20 9.84 -3.57
CA MET A 480 8.47 10.44 -2.45
C MET A 480 8.42 9.49 -1.23
N GLU A 481 8.30 8.17 -1.47
CA GLU A 481 8.30 7.15 -0.43
C GLU A 481 9.67 7.04 0.24
N ASP A 482 10.72 6.81 -0.54
CA ASP A 482 12.08 6.61 -0.05
C ASP A 482 12.67 7.89 0.58
N SER A 483 12.25 9.08 0.10
CA SER A 483 12.67 10.36 0.70
C SER A 483 12.04 10.64 2.06
N GLY A 484 10.95 9.96 2.43
CA GLY A 484 10.17 10.24 3.65
C GLY A 484 9.13 11.35 3.50
N TYR A 485 8.97 11.94 2.29
CA TYR A 485 7.98 13.00 2.05
C TYR A 485 6.54 12.49 2.16
N MET A 486 6.28 11.22 1.78
CA MET A 486 4.96 10.59 1.86
C MET A 486 4.35 10.66 3.27
N ALA A 487 5.15 10.46 4.31
CA ALA A 487 4.67 10.56 5.69
C ALA A 487 4.21 11.99 6.02
N ARG A 488 4.91 13.01 5.53
CA ARG A 488 4.54 14.43 5.74
C ARG A 488 3.26 14.80 4.99
N ALA A 489 3.13 14.35 3.75
CA ALA A 489 1.90 14.52 2.97
C ALA A 489 0.69 13.89 3.68
N ALA A 490 0.84 12.66 4.19
CA ALA A 490 -0.19 12.00 4.98
C ALA A 490 -0.50 12.74 6.28
N PHE A 491 0.52 13.28 6.96
CA PHE A 491 0.37 14.10 8.17
C PHE A 491 -0.45 15.37 7.92
N ILE A 492 -0.17 16.09 6.82
CA ILE A 492 -0.90 17.32 6.46
C ILE A 492 -2.38 17.01 6.18
N MET A 493 -2.64 15.89 5.50
CA MET A 493 -3.97 15.55 4.99
C MET A 493 -4.80 14.71 5.96
N ASP A 494 -4.24 14.23 7.07
CA ASP A 494 -4.92 13.28 7.95
C ASP A 494 -6.27 13.79 8.48
N LYS A 495 -6.35 15.04 8.88
CA LYS A 495 -7.59 15.63 9.40
C LYS A 495 -8.73 15.62 8.38
N ILE A 496 -8.41 15.84 7.09
CA ILE A 496 -9.39 15.80 6.00
C ILE A 496 -9.83 14.35 5.80
N MET A 497 -8.88 13.43 5.70
CA MET A 497 -9.15 12.00 5.52
C MET A 497 -9.97 11.43 6.67
N HIS A 498 -9.65 11.80 7.90
CA HIS A 498 -10.40 11.35 9.07
C HIS A 498 -11.86 11.81 9.04
N LYS A 499 -12.14 13.06 8.65
CA LYS A 499 -13.53 13.53 8.44
C LYS A 499 -14.28 12.74 7.38
N MET A 500 -13.57 12.17 6.41
CA MET A 500 -14.11 11.27 5.40
C MET A 500 -14.28 9.83 5.91
N GLY A 501 -13.76 9.51 7.10
CA GLY A 501 -13.75 8.16 7.66
C GLY A 501 -12.60 7.28 7.20
N LEU A 502 -11.56 7.88 6.66
CA LEU A 502 -10.37 7.22 6.12
C LEU A 502 -9.12 7.51 6.96
N HIS A 503 -8.10 6.70 6.79
CA HIS A 503 -6.77 6.91 7.37
C HIS A 503 -6.01 7.98 6.57
N GLY A 504 -5.13 8.79 7.21
CA GLY A 504 -4.35 9.82 6.52
C GLY A 504 -3.55 9.31 5.32
N LYS A 505 -2.98 8.10 5.42
CA LYS A 505 -2.26 7.44 4.31
C LYS A 505 -3.15 7.13 3.10
N SER A 506 -4.49 7.08 3.25
CA SER A 506 -5.43 6.86 2.14
C SER A 506 -5.43 8.00 1.12
N PHE A 507 -4.98 9.17 1.54
CA PHE A 507 -4.91 10.35 0.67
C PHE A 507 -4.05 10.10 -0.58
N ILE A 508 -2.92 9.42 -0.41
CA ILE A 508 -1.95 9.17 -1.49
C ILE A 508 -2.55 8.31 -2.60
N PRO A 509 -3.08 7.09 -2.31
CA PRO A 509 -3.80 6.32 -3.31
C PRO A 509 -4.93 7.09 -4.00
N LEU A 510 -5.70 7.90 -3.27
CA LEU A 510 -6.80 8.68 -3.86
C LEU A 510 -6.30 9.72 -4.85
N VAL A 511 -5.22 10.43 -4.53
CA VAL A 511 -4.63 11.41 -5.47
C VAL A 511 -4.00 10.72 -6.67
N MET A 512 -3.33 9.59 -6.48
CA MET A 512 -2.79 8.79 -7.58
C MET A 512 -3.89 8.31 -8.54
N GLY A 513 -5.11 8.10 -8.03
CA GLY A 513 -6.28 7.73 -8.82
C GLY A 513 -6.62 8.73 -9.94
N PHE A 514 -6.23 9.99 -9.82
CA PHE A 514 -6.37 10.97 -10.91
C PHE A 514 -5.43 10.68 -12.09
N GLY A 515 -4.29 10.03 -11.85
CA GLY A 515 -3.42 9.54 -12.91
C GLY A 515 -3.91 8.19 -13.43
N CYS A 516 -3.80 7.15 -12.61
CA CYS A 516 -4.23 5.80 -12.94
C CYS A 516 -4.69 5.04 -11.69
N ASN A 517 -5.87 4.42 -11.77
CA ASN A 517 -6.45 3.67 -10.65
C ASN A 517 -5.67 2.40 -10.29
N VAL A 518 -4.98 1.76 -11.25
CA VAL A 518 -4.24 0.51 -11.00
C VAL A 518 -3.08 0.73 -10.02
N PRO A 519 -2.11 1.63 -10.28
CA PRO A 519 -1.06 1.94 -9.30
C PRO A 519 -1.61 2.49 -8.00
N ALA A 520 -2.70 3.24 -8.04
CA ALA A 520 -3.36 3.78 -6.86
C ALA A 520 -3.88 2.67 -5.92
N ILE A 521 -4.52 1.63 -6.47
CA ILE A 521 -4.98 0.47 -5.71
C ILE A 521 -3.78 -0.31 -5.15
N MET A 522 -2.72 -0.52 -5.94
CA MET A 522 -1.51 -1.19 -5.46
C MET A 522 -0.82 -0.41 -4.34
N ALA A 523 -0.83 0.94 -4.39
CA ALA A 523 -0.28 1.79 -3.33
C ALA A 523 -1.08 1.70 -2.01
N SER A 524 -2.34 1.27 -2.04
CA SER A 524 -3.15 1.09 -0.83
C SER A 524 -2.56 0.08 0.17
N ARG A 525 -1.59 -0.76 -0.25
CA ARG A 525 -0.84 -1.67 0.62
C ARG A 525 -0.13 -0.97 1.78
N THR A 526 0.24 0.30 1.60
CA THR A 526 0.87 1.11 2.65
C THR A 526 -0.06 1.47 3.80
N ILE A 527 -1.35 1.20 3.67
CA ILE A 527 -2.37 1.47 4.69
C ILE A 527 -2.44 0.28 5.64
N GLU A 528 -2.07 0.50 6.90
CA GLU A 528 -2.01 -0.53 7.94
C GLU A 528 -3.39 -1.10 8.31
N SER A 529 -4.40 -0.24 8.42
CA SER A 529 -5.78 -0.65 8.72
C SER A 529 -6.40 -1.36 7.51
N ARG A 530 -6.75 -2.65 7.67
CA ARG A 530 -7.43 -3.44 6.64
C ARG A 530 -8.73 -2.77 6.16
N ASN A 531 -9.53 -2.23 7.10
CA ASN A 531 -10.80 -1.59 6.78
C ASN A 531 -10.59 -0.31 5.96
N SER A 532 -9.67 0.56 6.39
CA SER A 532 -9.31 1.78 5.65
C SER A 532 -8.71 1.45 4.28
N ARG A 533 -7.88 0.41 4.18
CA ARG A 533 -7.33 -0.08 2.91
C ARG A 533 -8.44 -0.54 1.97
N MET A 534 -9.38 -1.36 2.46
CA MET A 534 -10.51 -1.83 1.66
C MET A 534 -11.39 -0.67 1.18
N ILE A 535 -11.78 0.25 2.08
CA ILE A 535 -12.58 1.42 1.69
C ILE A 535 -11.86 2.24 0.63
N THR A 536 -10.55 2.49 0.82
CA THR A 536 -9.75 3.25 -0.14
C THR A 536 -9.74 2.59 -1.52
N MET A 537 -9.55 1.27 -1.60
CA MET A 537 -9.61 0.52 -2.86
C MET A 537 -10.99 0.59 -3.51
N LEU A 538 -12.06 0.51 -2.72
CA LEU A 538 -13.43 0.54 -3.23
C LEU A 538 -13.84 1.91 -3.76
N VAL A 539 -13.37 3.01 -3.16
CA VAL A 539 -13.75 4.36 -3.59
C VAL A 539 -12.81 4.96 -4.64
N ASN A 540 -11.61 4.39 -4.79
CA ASN A 540 -10.62 4.89 -5.74
C ASN A 540 -11.12 4.97 -7.21
N PRO A 541 -11.94 4.03 -7.73
CA PRO A 541 -12.49 4.11 -9.07
C PRO A 541 -13.35 5.35 -9.34
N LEU A 542 -13.83 6.04 -8.32
CA LEU A 542 -14.57 7.30 -8.43
C LEU A 542 -13.66 8.50 -8.72
N MET A 543 -12.33 8.36 -8.51
CA MET A 543 -11.35 9.35 -8.94
C MET A 543 -11.21 9.31 -10.46
N SER A 544 -11.31 10.45 -11.10
CA SER A 544 -11.22 10.55 -12.57
C SER A 544 -9.79 10.32 -13.04
N CYS A 545 -9.50 9.15 -13.62
CA CYS A 545 -8.20 8.87 -14.20
C CYS A 545 -8.00 9.58 -15.56
N SER A 546 -6.73 9.68 -16.00
CA SER A 546 -6.34 10.33 -17.26
C SER A 546 -7.03 9.72 -18.50
N ALA A 547 -7.29 8.42 -18.49
CA ALA A 547 -7.96 7.70 -19.57
C ALA A 547 -9.39 8.17 -19.87
N ARG A 548 -10.04 8.89 -18.95
CA ARG A 548 -11.37 9.49 -19.15
C ARG A 548 -11.30 10.88 -19.76
N LEU A 549 -10.12 11.52 -19.71
CA LEU A 549 -9.94 12.89 -20.16
C LEU A 549 -10.32 13.11 -21.64
N PRO A 550 -9.98 12.22 -22.59
CA PRO A 550 -10.37 12.39 -24.00
C PRO A 550 -11.88 12.52 -24.18
N VAL A 551 -12.69 11.75 -23.46
CA VAL A 551 -14.16 11.82 -23.50
C VAL A 551 -14.64 13.19 -23.02
N TYR A 552 -14.05 13.70 -21.94
CA TYR A 552 -14.43 15.00 -21.38
C TYR A 552 -14.03 16.14 -22.31
N VAL A 553 -12.83 16.12 -22.87
CA VAL A 553 -12.34 17.13 -23.79
C VAL A 553 -13.22 17.20 -25.05
N LEU A 554 -13.54 16.02 -25.62
CA LEU A 554 -14.41 15.90 -26.78
C LEU A 554 -15.78 16.52 -26.50
N LEU A 555 -16.47 16.10 -25.47
CA LEU A 555 -17.85 16.51 -25.20
C LEU A 555 -17.93 17.93 -24.63
N THR A 556 -16.98 18.38 -23.82
CA THR A 556 -16.95 19.77 -23.36
C THR A 556 -16.61 20.74 -24.48
N GLY A 557 -15.69 20.37 -25.38
CA GLY A 557 -15.39 21.16 -26.59
C GLY A 557 -16.56 21.22 -27.55
N ALA A 558 -17.31 20.11 -27.70
CA ALA A 558 -18.49 20.07 -28.55
C ALA A 558 -19.65 20.91 -28.01
N PHE A 559 -20.05 20.73 -26.77
CA PHE A 559 -21.32 21.23 -26.21
C PHE A 559 -21.16 22.39 -25.21
N PHE A 560 -19.95 22.61 -24.66
CA PHE A 560 -19.68 23.65 -23.66
C PHE A 560 -18.42 24.48 -23.96
N PRO A 561 -18.21 25.00 -25.20
CA PRO A 561 -16.93 25.62 -25.58
C PRO A 561 -16.55 26.81 -24.70
N GLN A 562 -17.53 27.60 -24.25
CA GLN A 562 -17.30 28.81 -23.43
C GLN A 562 -17.10 28.49 -21.95
N THR A 563 -17.57 27.33 -21.47
CA THR A 563 -17.58 26.93 -20.06
C THR A 563 -16.89 25.61 -19.81
N ALA A 564 -16.08 25.13 -20.78
CA ALA A 564 -15.43 23.81 -20.72
C ALA A 564 -14.64 23.58 -19.42
N GLY A 565 -13.82 24.55 -18.99
CA GLY A 565 -13.06 24.48 -17.74
C GLY A 565 -13.93 24.35 -16.48
N THR A 566 -15.08 25.07 -16.47
CA THR A 566 -16.03 24.99 -15.34
C THR A 566 -16.73 23.65 -15.30
N VAL A 567 -17.17 23.10 -16.44
CA VAL A 567 -17.78 21.78 -16.52
C VAL A 567 -16.80 20.70 -16.09
N MET A 568 -15.54 20.76 -16.54
CA MET A 568 -14.49 19.85 -16.11
C MET A 568 -14.25 19.93 -14.59
N LEU A 569 -14.18 21.13 -14.03
CA LEU A 569 -14.02 21.30 -12.58
C LEU A 569 -15.20 20.67 -11.81
N ILE A 570 -16.41 20.84 -12.29
CA ILE A 570 -17.62 20.23 -11.68
C ILE A 570 -17.54 18.71 -11.74
N LEU A 571 -17.10 18.12 -12.86
CA LEU A 571 -16.94 16.68 -13.01
C LEU A 571 -15.92 16.12 -12.00
N TYR A 572 -14.74 16.74 -11.89
CA TYR A 572 -13.74 16.34 -10.93
C TYR A 572 -14.23 16.48 -9.48
N ALA A 573 -14.88 17.61 -9.18
CA ALA A 573 -15.46 17.86 -7.86
C ALA A 573 -16.57 16.85 -7.51
N SER A 574 -17.41 16.47 -8.48
CA SER A 574 -18.47 15.47 -8.29
C SER A 574 -17.88 14.09 -7.99
N GLY A 575 -16.79 13.69 -8.68
CA GLY A 575 -16.07 12.44 -8.40
C GLY A 575 -15.53 12.40 -6.97
N ILE A 576 -14.88 13.48 -6.52
CA ILE A 576 -14.39 13.61 -5.13
C ILE A 576 -15.56 13.55 -4.15
N LEU A 577 -16.65 14.27 -4.39
CA LEU A 577 -17.82 14.29 -3.52
C LEU A 577 -18.43 12.89 -3.37
N LEU A 578 -18.60 12.18 -4.49
CA LEU A 578 -19.10 10.81 -4.50
C LEU A 578 -18.16 9.85 -3.76
N ALA A 579 -16.85 9.98 -3.93
CA ALA A 579 -15.89 9.18 -3.19
C ALA A 579 -15.98 9.42 -1.67
N VAL A 580 -16.15 10.67 -1.24
CA VAL A 580 -16.36 11.01 0.19
C VAL A 580 -17.66 10.42 0.71
N LEU A 581 -18.73 10.53 -0.06
CA LEU A 581 -20.04 9.99 0.32
C LEU A 581 -19.98 8.48 0.46
N MET A 582 -19.41 7.79 -0.54
CA MET A 582 -19.30 6.33 -0.56
C MET A 582 -18.34 5.83 0.52
N ALA A 583 -17.24 6.53 0.80
CA ALA A 583 -16.34 6.18 1.88
C ALA A 583 -17.06 6.20 3.24
N ARG A 584 -17.86 7.23 3.52
CA ARG A 584 -18.68 7.32 4.74
C ARG A 584 -19.74 6.23 4.81
N LEU A 585 -20.40 5.94 3.67
CA LEU A 585 -21.40 4.90 3.58
C LEU A 585 -20.79 3.52 3.88
N PHE A 586 -19.65 3.19 3.24
CA PHE A 586 -18.96 1.92 3.46
C PHE A 586 -18.44 1.78 4.89
N LYS A 587 -17.88 2.86 5.47
CA LYS A 587 -17.48 2.84 6.89
C LYS A 587 -18.67 2.57 7.82
N ARG A 588 -19.83 3.16 7.55
CA ARG A 588 -21.01 3.03 8.40
C ARG A 588 -21.68 1.65 8.29
N PHE A 589 -21.72 1.05 7.09
CA PHE A 589 -22.51 -0.14 6.83
C PHE A 589 -21.69 -1.42 6.64
N LEU A 590 -20.51 -1.35 6.00
CA LEU A 590 -19.70 -2.53 5.65
C LEU A 590 -18.57 -2.79 6.66
N PHE A 591 -17.96 -1.73 7.21
CA PHE A 591 -16.74 -1.83 8.01
C PHE A 591 -16.94 -1.12 9.35
N LYS A 592 -17.63 -1.81 10.29
CA LYS A 592 -18.03 -1.25 11.60
C LYS A 592 -16.99 -1.42 12.71
N ASP A 593 -15.92 -2.16 12.48
CA ASP A 593 -14.93 -2.48 13.50
C ASP A 593 -14.13 -1.25 13.95
N GLU A 594 -13.57 -1.35 15.16
CA GLU A 594 -12.83 -0.27 15.82
C GLU A 594 -11.66 0.20 14.96
N ASP A 595 -11.49 1.50 14.85
CA ASP A 595 -10.37 2.12 14.17
C ASP A 595 -9.07 1.81 14.95
N VAL A 596 -8.09 1.26 14.27
CA VAL A 596 -6.73 1.18 14.79
C VAL A 596 -6.24 2.61 15.05
N PRO A 597 -5.63 2.90 16.22
CA PRO A 597 -5.17 4.24 16.54
C PRO A 597 -4.23 4.77 15.47
N PHE A 598 -4.41 6.04 15.13
CA PHE A 598 -3.51 6.70 14.19
C PHE A 598 -2.20 7.06 14.89
N VAL A 599 -1.22 6.24 14.67
CA VAL A 599 0.16 6.54 15.08
C VAL A 599 1.04 6.46 13.84
N MET A 600 1.60 7.59 13.44
CA MET A 600 2.43 7.66 12.25
C MET A 600 3.82 8.17 12.60
N GLU A 601 4.83 7.42 12.18
CA GLU A 601 6.22 7.86 12.25
C GLU A 601 6.52 8.84 11.14
N LEU A 602 7.34 9.82 11.46
CA LEU A 602 7.90 10.76 10.50
C LEU A 602 9.39 10.41 10.34
N PRO A 603 9.75 9.51 9.42
CA PRO A 603 11.15 9.10 9.23
C PRO A 603 11.99 10.29 8.81
N PRO A 604 13.29 10.33 9.13
CA PRO A 604 14.18 11.40 8.68
C PRO A 604 14.21 11.45 7.15
N TYR A 605 14.40 12.65 6.59
CA TYR A 605 14.58 12.78 5.14
C TYR A 605 15.87 12.11 4.71
N ARG A 606 15.77 11.29 3.66
CA ARG A 606 16.90 10.62 3.04
C ARG A 606 16.83 10.79 1.54
N MET A 607 17.94 11.13 0.90
CA MET A 607 17.99 11.14 -0.56
C MET A 607 18.10 9.71 -1.08
N PRO A 608 17.10 9.24 -1.84
CA PRO A 608 17.15 7.91 -2.42
C PRO A 608 18.24 7.83 -3.51
N THR A 609 18.82 6.65 -3.68
CA THR A 609 19.78 6.43 -4.76
C THR A 609 19.03 6.19 -6.08
N GLY A 610 19.54 6.71 -7.21
CA GLY A 610 18.95 6.46 -8.51
C GLY A 610 18.80 4.97 -8.81
N LYS A 611 19.75 4.12 -8.38
CA LYS A 611 19.66 2.67 -8.49
C LYS A 611 18.45 2.07 -7.73
N SER A 612 18.17 2.55 -6.52
CA SER A 612 17.00 2.10 -5.73
C SER A 612 15.71 2.44 -6.47
N ILE A 613 15.57 3.68 -6.95
CA ILE A 613 14.38 4.14 -7.68
C ILE A 613 14.17 3.28 -8.94
N MET A 614 15.23 3.02 -9.71
CA MET A 614 15.15 2.20 -10.93
C MET A 614 14.73 0.76 -10.64
N ILE A 615 15.27 0.15 -9.58
CA ILE A 615 14.90 -1.21 -9.17
C ILE A 615 13.43 -1.26 -8.76
N HIS A 616 13.00 -0.36 -7.87
CA HIS A 616 11.60 -0.31 -7.42
C HIS A 616 10.64 -0.03 -8.57
N MET A 617 10.98 0.91 -9.45
CA MET A 617 10.20 1.21 -10.65
C MET A 617 10.04 -0.03 -11.53
N TRP A 618 11.16 -0.75 -11.83
CA TRP A 618 11.14 -1.94 -12.67
C TRP A 618 10.37 -3.10 -12.05
N GLU A 619 10.53 -3.34 -10.76
CA GLU A 619 9.77 -4.36 -10.05
C GLU A 619 8.26 -4.10 -10.12
N LYS A 620 7.83 -2.85 -9.93
CA LYS A 620 6.41 -2.46 -10.05
C LYS A 620 5.89 -2.62 -11.48
N ALA A 621 6.69 -2.25 -12.47
CA ALA A 621 6.36 -2.44 -13.88
C ALA A 621 6.24 -3.92 -14.25
N LYS A 622 7.19 -4.76 -13.82
CA LYS A 622 7.14 -6.20 -14.02
C LYS A 622 5.90 -6.83 -13.38
N GLN A 623 5.55 -6.40 -12.16
CA GLN A 623 4.33 -6.84 -11.50
C GLN A 623 3.07 -6.41 -12.27
N TYR A 624 3.04 -5.19 -12.79
CA TYR A 624 1.94 -4.67 -13.62
C TYR A 624 1.76 -5.52 -14.88
N LEU A 625 2.82 -5.71 -15.66
CA LEU A 625 2.77 -6.47 -16.91
C LEU A 625 2.38 -7.94 -16.67
N HIS A 626 2.95 -8.57 -15.66
CA HIS A 626 2.68 -9.98 -15.37
C HIS A 626 1.24 -10.22 -14.87
N LYS A 627 0.71 -9.32 -14.05
CA LYS A 627 -0.62 -9.46 -13.47
C LYS A 627 -1.73 -9.02 -14.42
N MET A 628 -1.49 -8.00 -15.24
CA MET A 628 -2.51 -7.38 -16.08
C MET A 628 -2.48 -7.88 -17.53
N GLY A 629 -1.31 -8.18 -18.08
CA GLY A 629 -1.15 -8.49 -19.51
C GLY A 629 -2.02 -9.65 -20.00
N GLY A 630 -2.07 -10.75 -19.24
CA GLY A 630 -2.89 -11.91 -19.63
C GLY A 630 -4.39 -11.63 -19.59
N ILE A 631 -4.86 -10.87 -18.60
CA ILE A 631 -6.28 -10.54 -18.45
C ILE A 631 -6.71 -9.56 -19.55
N ILE A 632 -5.87 -8.60 -19.87
CA ILE A 632 -6.14 -7.62 -20.93
C ILE A 632 -6.17 -8.31 -22.30
N LEU A 633 -5.22 -9.22 -22.56
CA LEU A 633 -5.20 -9.99 -23.80
C LEU A 633 -6.50 -10.78 -24.01
N ILE A 634 -6.96 -11.49 -22.97
CA ILE A 634 -8.22 -12.24 -23.04
C ILE A 634 -9.40 -11.30 -23.27
N ALA A 635 -9.45 -10.19 -22.55
CA ALA A 635 -10.52 -9.20 -22.69
C ALA A 635 -10.54 -8.59 -24.10
N SER A 636 -9.38 -8.25 -24.66
CA SER A 636 -9.26 -7.69 -26.01
C SER A 636 -9.75 -8.68 -27.07
N ILE A 637 -9.37 -9.96 -26.96
CA ILE A 637 -9.84 -11.02 -27.87
C ILE A 637 -11.36 -11.16 -27.79
N ILE A 638 -11.93 -11.15 -26.59
CA ILE A 638 -13.39 -11.26 -26.41
C ILE A 638 -14.12 -10.07 -27.05
N ILE A 639 -13.64 -8.84 -26.78
CA ILE A 639 -14.27 -7.62 -27.32
C ILE A 639 -14.15 -7.60 -28.84
N TRP A 640 -12.97 -7.93 -29.38
CA TRP A 640 -12.76 -8.05 -30.82
C TRP A 640 -13.74 -9.08 -31.41
N PHE A 641 -13.86 -10.28 -30.82
CA PHE A 641 -14.78 -11.31 -31.29
C PHE A 641 -16.23 -10.81 -31.31
N LEU A 642 -16.66 -10.13 -30.25
CA LEU A 642 -18.02 -9.62 -30.17
C LEU A 642 -18.28 -8.49 -31.18
N GLY A 643 -17.28 -7.68 -31.50
CA GLY A 643 -17.38 -6.60 -32.51
C GLY A 643 -17.27 -7.10 -33.95
N TYR A 644 -16.47 -8.15 -34.17
CA TYR A 644 -16.19 -8.68 -35.50
C TYR A 644 -17.29 -9.57 -36.05
N PHE A 645 -17.93 -10.37 -35.22
CA PHE A 645 -18.96 -11.31 -35.68
C PHE A 645 -20.39 -10.82 -35.40
N PRO A 646 -21.38 -11.18 -36.28
CA PRO A 646 -21.29 -11.88 -37.58
C PRO A 646 -20.75 -10.97 -38.69
N ARG A 647 -19.90 -11.49 -39.61
CA ARG A 647 -19.22 -10.71 -40.65
C ARG A 647 -20.13 -10.41 -41.85
N HIS A 648 -21.06 -11.30 -42.16
CA HIS A 648 -21.95 -11.12 -43.30
C HIS A 648 -23.29 -10.53 -42.83
N SER A 649 -23.66 -9.40 -43.40
CA SER A 649 -24.99 -8.80 -43.29
C SER A 649 -25.59 -8.75 -44.70
N GLU A 650 -26.88 -9.04 -44.82
CA GLU A 650 -27.61 -8.94 -46.11
C GLU A 650 -27.48 -7.55 -46.75
N ASN A 651 -27.38 -6.53 -45.94
CA ASN A 651 -27.19 -5.12 -46.41
C ASN A 651 -25.73 -4.86 -46.79
N GLY A 652 -24.74 -5.53 -46.18
CA GLY A 652 -23.33 -5.38 -46.53
C GLY A 652 -23.03 -5.72 -47.97
N ASP A 653 -23.65 -6.81 -48.49
CA ASP A 653 -23.55 -7.23 -49.90
C ASP A 653 -24.18 -6.17 -50.87
N ILE A 654 -25.22 -5.48 -50.40
CA ILE A 654 -25.85 -4.39 -51.19
C ILE A 654 -24.91 -3.16 -51.25
N PHE A 655 -24.30 -2.78 -50.13
CA PHE A 655 -23.34 -1.64 -50.09
C PHE A 655 -22.08 -1.99 -50.93
N GLU A 656 -21.59 -3.21 -50.92
CA GLU A 656 -20.44 -3.57 -51.76
C GLU A 656 -20.76 -3.48 -53.26
N LYS A 657 -21.99 -3.85 -53.68
CA LYS A 657 -22.42 -3.67 -55.07
C LYS A 657 -22.56 -2.22 -55.43
N GLN A 658 -23.12 -1.38 -54.53
CA GLN A 658 -23.25 0.05 -54.76
C GLN A 658 -21.88 0.72 -54.85
N ILE A 659 -20.91 0.36 -54.02
CA ILE A 659 -19.53 0.85 -54.07
C ILE A 659 -18.91 0.53 -55.42
N ALA A 660 -19.05 -0.75 -55.86
CA ALA A 660 -18.53 -1.20 -57.16
C ALA A 660 -19.22 -0.51 -58.35
N GLU A 661 -20.51 -0.19 -58.24
CA GLU A 661 -21.21 0.59 -59.25
C GLU A 661 -20.73 2.05 -59.31
N VAL A 662 -20.51 2.71 -58.17
CA VAL A 662 -19.97 4.05 -58.09
C VAL A 662 -18.52 4.11 -58.57
N GLU A 663 -17.71 3.07 -58.29
CA GLU A 663 -16.34 2.95 -58.83
C GLU A 663 -16.32 2.89 -60.35
N GLN A 664 -17.32 2.31 -60.98
CA GLN A 664 -17.43 2.16 -62.43
C GLN A 664 -18.17 3.33 -63.10
N SER A 665 -18.79 4.23 -62.33
CA SER A 665 -19.54 5.39 -62.85
C SER A 665 -18.58 6.45 -63.39
N ASP A 666 -19.05 7.25 -64.37
CA ASP A 666 -18.29 8.34 -65.01
C ASP A 666 -18.49 9.70 -64.32
N THR A 667 -18.74 9.72 -63.00
CA THR A 667 -18.94 10.91 -62.15
C THR A 667 -17.63 11.63 -61.82
N ASN A 668 -17.69 12.88 -61.38
CA ASN A 668 -16.55 13.69 -60.96
C ASN A 668 -15.68 12.94 -59.92
N PRO A 669 -14.36 12.95 -60.01
CA PRO A 669 -13.50 12.26 -59.07
C PRO A 669 -13.73 12.65 -57.61
N GLU A 670 -14.06 13.93 -57.31
CA GLU A 670 -14.32 14.43 -55.96
C GLU A 670 -15.66 13.90 -55.41
N ASP A 671 -16.74 13.97 -56.19
CA ASP A 671 -18.06 13.45 -55.83
C ASP A 671 -18.04 11.93 -55.65
N LYS A 672 -17.17 11.22 -56.40
CA LYS A 672 -16.98 9.80 -56.34
C LYS A 672 -16.33 9.34 -55.03
N VAL A 673 -15.28 10.04 -54.60
CA VAL A 673 -14.60 9.78 -53.33
C VAL A 673 -15.54 10.02 -52.16
N GLU A 674 -16.31 11.12 -52.19
CA GLU A 674 -17.28 11.43 -51.12
C GLU A 674 -18.41 10.40 -51.04
N THR A 675 -18.93 9.95 -52.18
CA THR A 675 -20.01 8.93 -52.22
C THR A 675 -19.51 7.57 -51.76
N ILE A 676 -18.29 7.15 -52.12
CA ILE A 676 -17.69 5.92 -51.67
C ILE A 676 -17.46 5.95 -50.17
N ALA A 677 -16.90 7.03 -49.62
CA ALA A 677 -16.69 7.21 -48.19
C ALA A 677 -18.00 7.13 -47.41
N GLU A 678 -19.10 7.72 -47.90
CA GLU A 678 -20.42 7.64 -47.26
C GLU A 678 -20.98 6.19 -47.30
N LEU A 679 -20.83 5.49 -48.43
CA LEU A 679 -21.26 4.05 -48.53
C LEU A 679 -20.41 3.15 -47.62
N GLU A 680 -19.11 3.33 -47.53
CA GLU A 680 -18.24 2.60 -46.58
C GLU A 680 -18.64 2.87 -45.14
N ARG A 681 -18.95 4.11 -44.81
CA ARG A 681 -19.47 4.50 -43.51
C ARG A 681 -20.78 3.77 -43.17
N LEU A 682 -21.75 3.76 -44.09
CA LEU A 682 -23.02 3.09 -43.92
C LEU A 682 -22.84 1.57 -43.75
N LYS A 683 -21.95 0.97 -44.54
CA LYS A 683 -21.55 -0.45 -44.41
C LYS A 683 -20.98 -0.75 -43.05
N SER A 684 -20.04 0.09 -42.55
CA SER A 684 -19.42 -0.04 -41.22
C SER A 684 -20.47 0.09 -40.10
N MET A 685 -21.38 1.07 -40.20
CA MET A 685 -22.48 1.23 -39.24
C MET A 685 -23.43 0.02 -39.20
N ASP A 686 -23.84 -0.51 -40.36
CA ASP A 686 -24.71 -1.69 -40.44
C ASP A 686 -24.04 -2.93 -39.85
N HIS A 687 -22.75 -3.12 -40.14
CA HIS A 687 -21.94 -4.18 -39.55
C HIS A 687 -21.88 -4.07 -38.02
N GLN A 688 -21.53 -2.88 -37.49
CA GLN A 688 -21.45 -2.63 -36.05
C GLN A 688 -22.80 -2.85 -35.35
N GLN A 689 -23.91 -2.39 -35.97
CA GLN A 689 -25.26 -2.56 -35.44
C GLN A 689 -25.66 -4.03 -35.34
N LYS A 690 -25.30 -4.86 -36.34
CA LYS A 690 -25.62 -6.28 -36.40
C LYS A 690 -24.64 -7.19 -35.67
N SER A 691 -23.46 -6.67 -35.30
CA SER A 691 -22.46 -7.39 -34.51
C SER A 691 -23.01 -7.84 -33.15
N TYR A 692 -22.38 -8.83 -32.52
CA TYR A 692 -22.79 -9.27 -31.19
C TYR A 692 -22.73 -8.14 -30.16
N ILE A 693 -21.71 -7.27 -30.22
CA ILE A 693 -21.60 -6.12 -29.31
C ILE A 693 -22.70 -5.09 -29.58
N GLY A 694 -23.06 -4.87 -30.86
CA GLY A 694 -24.19 -4.02 -31.25
C GLY A 694 -25.52 -4.52 -30.74
N ARG A 695 -25.78 -5.85 -30.87
CA ARG A 695 -27.00 -6.48 -30.32
C ARG A 695 -27.07 -6.38 -28.80
N ILE A 696 -25.93 -6.56 -28.11
CA ILE A 696 -25.86 -6.36 -26.64
C ILE A 696 -26.14 -4.90 -26.31
N GLY A 697 -25.59 -3.94 -27.06
CA GLY A 697 -25.84 -2.51 -26.89
C GLY A 697 -27.32 -2.16 -27.06
N GLN A 698 -28.00 -2.69 -28.09
CA GLN A 698 -29.44 -2.54 -28.31
C GLN A 698 -30.27 -3.18 -27.18
N ALA A 699 -29.84 -4.33 -26.65
CA ALA A 699 -30.53 -5.01 -25.55
C ALA A 699 -30.39 -4.22 -24.22
N ILE A 700 -29.30 -3.49 -24.03
CA ILE A 700 -29.05 -2.64 -22.84
C ILE A 700 -29.71 -1.25 -23.00
N GLN A 701 -29.92 -0.77 -24.23
CA GLN A 701 -30.49 0.54 -24.50
C GLN A 701 -31.76 0.87 -23.69
N PRO A 702 -32.75 0.00 -23.52
CA PRO A 702 -33.95 0.30 -22.72
C PRO A 702 -33.64 0.68 -21.26
N ILE A 703 -32.57 0.12 -20.70
CA ILE A 703 -32.11 0.42 -19.35
C ILE A 703 -31.45 1.81 -19.30
N LEU A 704 -30.74 2.20 -20.36
CA LEU A 704 -30.01 3.45 -20.47
C LEU A 704 -30.83 4.59 -21.10
N HIS A 705 -31.94 4.29 -21.73
CA HIS A 705 -32.86 5.27 -22.32
C HIS A 705 -33.35 6.36 -21.33
N PRO A 706 -33.63 6.07 -20.03
CA PRO A 706 -33.99 7.09 -19.04
C PRO A 706 -32.87 8.12 -18.76
N LEU A 707 -31.66 7.87 -19.23
CA LEU A 707 -30.50 8.76 -19.14
C LEU A 707 -30.31 9.60 -20.43
N GLY A 708 -31.12 9.35 -21.45
CA GLY A 708 -30.99 9.96 -22.78
C GLY A 708 -29.99 9.25 -23.70
N PHE A 709 -29.59 8.00 -23.41
CA PHE A 709 -28.56 7.31 -24.19
C PHE A 709 -29.19 6.43 -25.27
N ASP A 710 -28.54 6.44 -26.43
CA ASP A 710 -28.88 5.58 -27.58
C ASP A 710 -28.04 4.28 -27.57
N TRP A 711 -28.23 3.43 -28.58
CA TRP A 711 -27.50 2.19 -28.74
C TRP A 711 -26.00 2.41 -29.05
N LYS A 712 -25.64 3.49 -29.80
CA LYS A 712 -24.24 3.81 -30.14
C LYS A 712 -23.46 4.19 -28.88
N MET A 713 -24.06 5.01 -28.01
CA MET A 713 -23.49 5.32 -26.67
C MET A 713 -23.37 4.05 -25.83
N SER A 714 -24.37 3.16 -25.87
CA SER A 714 -24.34 1.90 -25.12
C SER A 714 -23.20 0.99 -25.56
N VAL A 715 -22.96 0.88 -26.88
CA VAL A 715 -21.82 0.12 -27.44
C VAL A 715 -20.48 0.74 -27.00
N SER A 716 -20.34 2.07 -27.08
CA SER A 716 -19.11 2.75 -26.67
C SER A 716 -18.81 2.59 -25.17
N LEU A 717 -19.83 2.54 -24.33
CA LEU A 717 -19.66 2.23 -22.89
C LEU A 717 -19.21 0.79 -22.67
N LEU A 718 -19.70 -0.17 -23.46
CA LEU A 718 -19.28 -1.57 -23.38
C LEU A 718 -17.81 -1.75 -23.79
N THR A 719 -17.41 -1.15 -24.91
CA THR A 719 -16.00 -1.21 -25.35
C THR A 719 -15.08 -0.50 -24.36
N GLY A 720 -15.53 0.61 -23.78
CA GLY A 720 -14.83 1.34 -22.72
C GLY A 720 -14.61 0.57 -21.41
N MET A 721 -15.17 -0.63 -21.25
CA MET A 721 -14.86 -1.52 -20.12
C MET A 721 -13.45 -2.10 -20.22
N ALA A 722 -12.93 -2.33 -21.40
CA ALA A 722 -11.54 -2.77 -21.58
C ALA A 722 -10.56 -1.64 -21.25
N ALA A 723 -10.68 -0.53 -21.93
CA ALA A 723 -9.90 0.68 -21.73
C ALA A 723 -10.80 1.91 -22.03
N LYS A 724 -10.67 2.93 -21.21
CA LYS A 724 -11.58 4.10 -21.27
C LYS A 724 -11.38 4.95 -22.51
N GLU A 725 -10.19 4.96 -23.06
CA GLU A 725 -9.84 5.66 -24.30
C GLU A 725 -10.64 5.14 -25.50
N VAL A 726 -10.93 3.85 -25.52
CA VAL A 726 -11.70 3.17 -26.58
C VAL A 726 -13.13 3.73 -26.73
N VAL A 727 -13.66 4.40 -25.71
CA VAL A 727 -14.98 5.07 -25.79
C VAL A 727 -15.00 6.09 -26.93
N VAL A 728 -13.97 6.94 -27.04
CA VAL A 728 -13.89 7.98 -28.09
C VAL A 728 -13.69 7.35 -29.45
N SER A 729 -12.76 6.41 -29.59
CA SER A 729 -12.53 5.73 -30.88
C SER A 729 -13.77 4.97 -31.34
N THR A 730 -14.51 4.31 -30.43
CA THR A 730 -15.77 3.63 -30.77
C THR A 730 -16.84 4.65 -31.19
N LEU A 731 -16.96 5.77 -30.51
CA LEU A 731 -17.87 6.85 -30.92
C LEU A 731 -17.47 7.38 -32.31
N SER A 732 -16.17 7.56 -32.57
CA SER A 732 -15.69 8.00 -33.87
C SER A 732 -16.10 7.02 -34.97
N VAL A 733 -15.79 5.74 -34.82
CA VAL A 733 -16.19 4.71 -35.81
C VAL A 733 -17.69 4.67 -36.03
N LEU A 734 -18.51 4.78 -34.98
CA LEU A 734 -19.97 4.70 -35.06
C LEU A 734 -20.64 5.95 -35.67
N TYR A 735 -20.00 7.12 -35.59
CA TYR A 735 -20.56 8.38 -36.09
C TYR A 735 -19.92 8.87 -37.38
N THR A 736 -18.62 8.65 -37.60
CA THR A 736 -17.88 9.11 -38.77
C THR A 736 -17.46 8.01 -39.74
N GLY A 737 -17.39 6.74 -39.26
CA GLY A 737 -16.85 5.61 -40.05
C GLY A 737 -15.33 5.52 -40.07
N GLU A 738 -14.62 6.59 -39.68
CA GLU A 738 -13.16 6.67 -39.60
C GLU A 738 -12.71 6.90 -38.16
N SER A 739 -11.51 6.45 -37.79
CA SER A 739 -11.07 6.44 -36.39
C SER A 739 -10.38 7.72 -35.88
N ASP A 740 -10.01 8.69 -36.75
CA ASP A 740 -8.97 9.66 -36.34
C ASP A 740 -9.31 11.17 -36.38
N ASP A 741 -10.48 11.60 -36.86
CA ASP A 741 -10.74 13.04 -36.91
C ASP A 741 -11.75 13.53 -35.85
N SER A 742 -11.19 14.08 -34.76
CA SER A 742 -11.97 14.59 -33.61
C SER A 742 -12.83 15.82 -33.97
N GLN A 743 -12.48 16.59 -35.04
CA GLN A 743 -13.27 17.73 -35.47
C GLN A 743 -14.52 17.28 -36.22
N VAL A 744 -14.36 16.32 -37.14
CA VAL A 744 -15.49 15.73 -37.89
C VAL A 744 -16.44 15.01 -36.91
N LEU A 745 -15.91 14.30 -35.92
CA LEU A 745 -16.72 13.67 -34.87
C LEU A 745 -17.54 14.71 -34.09
N THR A 746 -16.93 15.82 -33.70
CA THR A 746 -17.60 16.89 -32.95
C THR A 746 -18.78 17.50 -33.74
N GLU A 747 -18.60 17.72 -35.02
CA GLU A 747 -19.67 18.27 -35.90
C GLU A 747 -20.80 17.26 -36.09
N ARG A 748 -20.46 15.98 -36.30
CA ARG A 748 -21.46 14.92 -36.47
C ARG A 748 -22.26 14.69 -35.18
N LEU A 749 -21.64 14.70 -34.02
CA LEU A 749 -22.34 14.56 -32.72
C LEU A 749 -23.38 15.68 -32.51
N LYS A 750 -23.15 16.89 -33.03
CA LYS A 750 -24.09 18.00 -32.93
C LYS A 750 -25.27 17.87 -33.89
N GLN A 751 -25.12 17.15 -35.00
CA GLN A 751 -26.09 17.06 -36.08
C GLN A 751 -26.92 15.79 -36.09
N ASP A 752 -26.48 14.72 -35.33
CA ASP A 752 -27.12 13.43 -35.35
C ASP A 752 -28.54 13.51 -34.74
N LYS A 753 -29.53 13.00 -35.48
CA LYS A 753 -30.93 13.01 -35.11
C LYS A 753 -31.47 11.59 -34.98
N ASN A 754 -32.38 11.38 -34.02
CA ASN A 754 -33.10 10.15 -33.89
C ASN A 754 -34.16 9.96 -34.98
N ALA A 755 -34.84 8.82 -35.01
CA ALA A 755 -35.91 8.54 -35.98
C ALA A 755 -37.11 9.53 -35.89
N GLU A 756 -37.24 10.26 -34.81
CA GLU A 756 -38.28 11.26 -34.53
C GLU A 756 -37.83 12.68 -34.94
N GLY A 757 -36.58 12.83 -35.41
CA GLY A 757 -36.02 14.11 -35.87
C GLY A 757 -35.42 14.96 -34.75
N GLU A 758 -35.36 14.46 -33.52
CA GLU A 758 -34.75 15.15 -32.39
C GLU A 758 -33.24 14.88 -32.31
N LEU A 759 -32.47 15.85 -31.80
CA LEU A 759 -31.02 15.69 -31.61
C LEU A 759 -30.73 14.61 -30.58
N VAL A 760 -29.91 13.64 -30.96
CA VAL A 760 -29.45 12.53 -30.06
C VAL A 760 -28.58 13.09 -28.96
N PHE A 761 -27.61 13.91 -29.29
CA PHE A 761 -26.75 14.61 -28.32
C PHE A 761 -27.25 16.03 -28.08
N THR A 762 -27.75 16.26 -26.89
CA THR A 762 -27.98 17.61 -26.35
C THR A 762 -26.92 17.93 -25.28
N PRO A 763 -26.70 19.18 -24.88
CA PRO A 763 -25.79 19.51 -23.78
C PRO A 763 -26.11 18.73 -22.48
N LEU A 764 -27.40 18.48 -22.24
CA LEU A 764 -27.85 17.71 -21.08
C LEU A 764 -27.48 16.22 -21.17
N VAL A 765 -27.65 15.60 -22.35
CA VAL A 765 -27.23 14.23 -22.65
C VAL A 765 -25.71 14.12 -22.52
N ALA A 766 -24.96 15.08 -23.07
CA ALA A 766 -23.49 15.11 -22.97
C ALA A 766 -23.02 15.16 -21.50
N LEU A 767 -23.65 16.01 -20.67
CA LEU A 767 -23.34 16.06 -19.23
C LEU A 767 -23.68 14.76 -18.51
N SER A 768 -24.85 14.18 -18.79
CA SER A 768 -25.29 12.89 -18.26
C SER A 768 -24.29 11.77 -18.63
N PHE A 769 -23.84 11.74 -19.89
CA PHE A 769 -22.88 10.76 -20.38
C PHE A 769 -21.51 10.93 -19.75
N MET A 770 -21.01 12.15 -19.61
CA MET A 770 -19.72 12.41 -18.92
C MET A 770 -19.75 11.97 -17.46
N LEU A 771 -20.87 12.22 -16.74
CA LEU A 771 -21.06 11.76 -15.37
C LEU A 771 -21.16 10.22 -15.28
N PHE A 772 -21.83 9.61 -16.26
CA PHE A 772 -21.87 8.15 -16.33
C PHE A 772 -20.47 7.58 -16.54
N VAL A 773 -19.69 8.12 -17.50
CA VAL A 773 -18.30 7.72 -17.78
C VAL A 773 -17.40 7.93 -16.57
N LEU A 774 -17.65 8.95 -15.76
CA LEU A 774 -16.92 9.20 -14.50
C LEU A 774 -17.09 8.06 -13.49
N ILE A 775 -18.30 7.51 -13.35
CA ILE A 775 -18.66 6.67 -12.22
C ILE A 775 -18.69 5.19 -12.59
N TYR A 776 -19.18 4.85 -13.81
CA TYR A 776 -19.47 3.48 -14.19
C TYR A 776 -18.24 2.58 -14.17
N PHE A 777 -18.45 1.32 -14.41
CA PHE A 777 -17.49 0.22 -14.47
C PHE A 777 -16.03 0.69 -14.65
N PRO A 778 -15.12 0.48 -13.68
CA PRO A 778 -13.70 0.78 -13.88
C PRO A 778 -13.11 -0.15 -14.93
N CYS A 779 -11.97 0.19 -15.54
CA CYS A 779 -11.33 -0.69 -16.52
C CYS A 779 -11.01 -2.07 -15.90
N ILE A 780 -10.97 -3.11 -16.75
CA ILE A 780 -10.72 -4.50 -16.33
C ILE A 780 -9.42 -4.62 -15.51
N ALA A 781 -8.39 -3.86 -15.87
CA ALA A 781 -7.14 -3.81 -15.12
C ALA A 781 -7.34 -3.34 -13.66
N THR A 782 -8.19 -2.34 -13.44
CA THR A 782 -8.53 -1.85 -12.09
C THR A 782 -9.25 -2.92 -11.27
N ILE A 783 -10.20 -3.64 -11.87
CA ILE A 783 -10.92 -4.73 -11.21
C ILE A 783 -9.97 -5.86 -10.84
N SER A 784 -9.09 -6.25 -11.75
CA SER A 784 -8.07 -7.25 -11.50
C SER A 784 -7.15 -6.85 -10.34
N ALA A 785 -6.75 -5.57 -10.28
CA ALA A 785 -5.98 -5.04 -9.16
C ALA A 785 -6.73 -5.16 -7.83
N ILE A 786 -8.02 -4.79 -7.79
CA ILE A 786 -8.87 -4.90 -6.60
C ILE A 786 -9.00 -6.36 -6.16
N VAL A 787 -9.28 -7.28 -7.07
CA VAL A 787 -9.40 -8.72 -6.77
C VAL A 787 -8.09 -9.25 -6.17
N HIS A 788 -6.97 -8.89 -6.76
CA HIS A 788 -5.67 -9.33 -6.29
C HIS A 788 -5.32 -8.74 -4.90
N GLU A 789 -5.50 -7.43 -4.70
CA GLU A 789 -5.15 -6.75 -3.44
C GLU A 789 -6.12 -7.07 -2.29
N SER A 790 -7.38 -7.35 -2.59
CA SER A 790 -8.38 -7.78 -1.60
C SER A 790 -8.32 -9.27 -1.28
N GLY A 791 -7.66 -10.08 -2.13
CA GLY A 791 -7.63 -11.54 -2.04
C GLY A 791 -8.97 -12.23 -2.34
N SER A 792 -9.96 -11.51 -2.92
CA SER A 792 -11.30 -12.08 -3.16
C SER A 792 -11.97 -11.49 -4.41
N TRP A 793 -12.41 -12.36 -5.30
CA TRP A 793 -13.17 -11.98 -6.49
C TRP A 793 -14.53 -11.32 -6.21
N LYS A 794 -15.10 -11.58 -5.00
CA LYS A 794 -16.37 -10.98 -4.57
C LYS A 794 -16.30 -9.45 -4.50
N TRP A 795 -15.17 -8.89 -4.09
CA TRP A 795 -14.97 -7.45 -4.05
C TRP A 795 -14.88 -6.83 -5.44
N GLY A 796 -14.31 -7.55 -6.43
CA GLY A 796 -14.33 -7.12 -7.82
C GLY A 796 -15.75 -6.99 -8.35
N ILE A 797 -16.59 -8.01 -8.15
CA ILE A 797 -18.02 -7.98 -8.54
C ILE A 797 -18.76 -6.87 -7.79
N PHE A 798 -18.52 -6.72 -6.49
CA PHE A 798 -19.16 -5.66 -5.71
C PHE A 798 -18.86 -4.27 -6.30
N VAL A 799 -17.61 -4.01 -6.70
CA VAL A 799 -17.23 -2.74 -7.34
C VAL A 799 -17.97 -2.53 -8.65
N ILE A 800 -18.04 -3.56 -9.50
CA ILE A 800 -18.77 -3.49 -10.78
C ILE A 800 -20.23 -3.09 -10.54
N VAL A 801 -20.90 -3.81 -9.66
CA VAL A 801 -22.32 -3.61 -9.40
C VAL A 801 -22.58 -2.22 -8.81
N TYR A 802 -21.86 -1.84 -7.74
CA TYR A 802 -22.17 -0.57 -7.09
C TYR A 802 -21.83 0.64 -7.97
N THR A 803 -20.72 0.59 -8.76
CA THR A 803 -20.36 1.71 -9.63
C THR A 803 -21.33 1.85 -10.80
N CYS A 804 -21.81 0.76 -11.40
CA CYS A 804 -22.81 0.82 -12.44
C CYS A 804 -24.17 1.34 -11.93
N VAL A 805 -24.63 0.85 -10.77
CA VAL A 805 -25.87 1.32 -10.13
C VAL A 805 -25.77 2.79 -9.75
N LEU A 806 -24.65 3.21 -9.17
CA LEU A 806 -24.40 4.60 -8.79
C LEU A 806 -24.35 5.50 -10.03
N ALA A 807 -23.68 5.07 -11.11
CA ALA A 807 -23.60 5.80 -12.37
C ALA A 807 -24.98 6.00 -12.99
N TRP A 808 -25.78 4.92 -13.03
CA TRP A 808 -27.14 4.98 -13.53
C TRP A 808 -28.00 5.96 -12.73
N PHE A 809 -27.96 5.86 -11.40
CA PHE A 809 -28.75 6.72 -10.52
C PHE A 809 -28.36 8.19 -10.65
N VAL A 810 -27.06 8.53 -10.58
CA VAL A 810 -26.58 9.92 -10.67
C VAL A 810 -26.90 10.53 -12.03
N SER A 811 -26.64 9.80 -13.13
CA SER A 811 -26.91 10.29 -14.48
C SER A 811 -28.42 10.40 -14.74
N CYS A 812 -29.24 9.48 -14.24
CA CYS A 812 -30.70 9.55 -14.34
C CYS A 812 -31.24 10.80 -13.60
N VAL A 813 -30.80 11.04 -12.38
CA VAL A 813 -31.20 12.23 -11.61
C VAL A 813 -30.83 13.50 -12.36
N VAL A 814 -29.61 13.62 -12.89
CA VAL A 814 -29.18 14.81 -13.62
C VAL A 814 -29.96 14.99 -14.91
N TYR A 815 -30.17 13.93 -15.68
CA TYR A 815 -30.93 14.00 -16.93
C TYR A 815 -32.40 14.36 -16.70
N GLN A 816 -33.09 13.63 -15.80
CA GLN A 816 -34.53 13.84 -15.55
C GLN A 816 -34.81 15.19 -14.92
N THR A 817 -33.99 15.63 -13.95
CA THR A 817 -34.15 16.96 -13.36
C THR A 817 -33.86 18.07 -14.39
N GLY A 818 -32.80 17.92 -15.20
CA GLY A 818 -32.48 18.86 -16.26
C GLY A 818 -33.61 18.96 -17.32
N HIS A 819 -34.14 17.80 -17.75
CA HIS A 819 -35.22 17.73 -18.69
C HIS A 819 -36.52 18.36 -18.12
N PHE A 820 -36.83 18.12 -16.85
CA PHE A 820 -37.97 18.74 -16.16
C PHE A 820 -37.86 20.28 -16.13
N PHE A 821 -36.68 20.80 -15.77
CA PHE A 821 -36.45 22.25 -15.75
C PHE A 821 -36.49 22.85 -17.15
N MET A 822 -35.94 22.21 -18.18
CA MET A 822 -36.01 22.69 -19.55
C MET A 822 -37.46 22.75 -20.03
N ASN A 823 -38.31 21.76 -19.72
CA ASN A 823 -39.71 21.75 -20.06
C ASN A 823 -40.55 22.77 -19.25
N LEU A 824 -40.09 23.19 -18.07
CA LEU A 824 -40.76 24.16 -17.24
C LEU A 824 -40.49 25.61 -17.72
N PHE A 825 -39.33 25.86 -18.34
CA PHE A 825 -38.89 27.18 -18.79
C PHE A 825 -39.02 27.41 -20.29
N ASN A 826 -39.36 26.36 -21.11
CA ASN A 826 -39.87 26.48 -22.48
C ASN A 826 -41.39 26.47 -22.45
#